data_f8aaa3a49c6da9e755da085e6aff8570
#
_entry.id   f8aaa3a49c6da9e755da085e6aff8570
#
_cell.length_a   1.000
_cell.length_b   1.000
_cell.length_c   1.000
_cell.angle_alpha   90.00
_cell.angle_beta   90.00
_cell.angle_gamma   90.00
#
_symmetry.space_group_name_H-M   'P 1'
#
loop_
_entity.id
_entity.type
_entity.pdbx_description
1 polymer ?
#
loop_
_entity_poly.entity_id
_entity_poly.type
_entity_poly.pdbx_seq_one_letter_code
_entity_poly.pdbx_strand_id
1 'polypeptide(L)'
;MLWAMQQATNSVVEALYNDPYYLGTPTIATDSMQWYHPFKIITWFMYYHQANYLFTSAIMWIGFGLFLIFIIALLLKPKALLTSHGSARWADYKDLLKMNLISSSGVTIGLYDSSFKRGLTKQLRRLEVKKNEKVAYAEMEFDEKQDKVLDRIPEKINTWLEEYNANTDPKRRKELAIKIKQAQAYLKNPPKFDIKKYRWTPTYFYDYFYKLAVKLYKKLPHFYLRDNSNKHLAVVAPTRSGKGVGLIIPTLLGSWKSSVIVNDIKSENWGVTAGYRKKMGHVAIKFEPTSDDGSSARWNPLDEIPIGTPMEVSMAQNLASIIADYEGKGKPDHWTANATNVIMTVLLHLKYAHYTDPENYPTPPTLYSVAAFLKSSIVIEQDKDGVYRQSAKGFVEAAKNLVMYEHVPPEGIDIVEWNTKACSYETRHFTQADLRAIYPNSTSLNSMPGTHPIIYQAFVEITSKPDNELGSIVSTANTALKEYLDPLLASNTSVSDFCIDDLMNYKKPVSLYLVTPPSDLLRLAPIFRLFFEMMVRHHARSIGTYVNGQAKSNYKHKCLFLMDEFSSLGNLQSFAATLSYIAGYGMKVFLINQGLPQINGIYGKDNQILMNCHLKIFYAPNDNDTAQYAETELGKTTIETKSKSRNAGRLIGYTNTSTSQMARSLMTGDELKRMEDQEVIIASGSPPVLTDKIKYYENNYYLEKLINAPIVSDVIRTDPVRNANAKREALLSKQAAQSSSDTFTYDNNIKK
;
A
#
# COMPACT_ATOMS: atom_id res chain seq x y z
N MET A 1 -8.07 0.76 45.55
CA MET A 1 -8.15 1.65 46.74
C MET A 1 -9.58 2.16 46.96
N LEU A 2 -10.24 2.85 46.04
CA LEU A 2 -11.62 3.36 46.20
C LEU A 2 -12.63 2.28 46.63
N TRP A 3 -12.55 1.06 46.06
CA TRP A 3 -13.39 -0.06 46.47
C TRP A 3 -13.17 -0.46 47.91
N ALA A 4 -11.93 -0.57 48.34
CA ALA A 4 -11.60 -0.90 49.75
C ALA A 4 -12.06 0.20 50.74
N MET A 5 -11.93 1.46 50.34
CA MET A 5 -12.47 2.60 51.12
C MET A 5 -13.99 2.57 51.18
N GLN A 6 -14.69 2.16 50.08
CA GLN A 6 -16.14 1.99 50.10
C GLN A 6 -16.56 0.86 51.07
N GLN A 7 -15.85 -0.29 51.06
CA GLN A 7 -16.12 -1.36 52.00
C GLN A 7 -15.87 -0.95 53.47
N ALA A 8 -14.80 -0.18 53.68
CA ALA A 8 -14.52 0.38 54.98
C ALA A 8 -15.61 1.38 55.44
N THR A 9 -16.12 2.20 54.54
CA THR A 9 -17.22 3.11 54.80
C THR A 9 -18.50 2.34 55.17
N ASN A 10 -18.84 1.31 54.39
CA ASN A 10 -20.00 0.45 54.63
C ASN A 10 -19.93 -0.26 55.98
N SER A 11 -18.75 -0.75 56.38
CA SER A 11 -18.60 -1.42 57.71
C SER A 11 -18.77 -0.47 58.87
N VAL A 12 -18.43 0.82 58.75
CA VAL A 12 -18.73 1.84 59.78
C VAL A 12 -20.23 2.16 59.78
N VAL A 13 -20.85 2.22 58.62
CA VAL A 13 -22.32 2.42 58.50
C VAL A 13 -23.08 1.28 59.18
N GLU A 14 -22.67 0.03 58.95
CA GLU A 14 -23.25 -1.14 59.65
C GLU A 14 -23.02 -1.09 61.14
N ALA A 15 -21.80 -0.75 61.58
CA ALA A 15 -21.46 -0.67 63.02
C ALA A 15 -22.27 0.41 63.76
N LEU A 16 -22.70 1.45 63.07
CA LEU A 16 -23.54 2.53 63.63
C LEU A 16 -25.04 2.36 63.28
N TYR A 17 -25.46 1.20 62.85
CA TYR A 17 -26.86 0.82 62.59
C TYR A 17 -27.61 1.78 61.64
N ASN A 18 -26.92 2.37 60.68
CA ASN A 18 -27.46 3.39 59.78
C ASN A 18 -28.06 4.64 60.47
N ASP A 19 -27.65 4.95 61.66
CA ASP A 19 -28.19 6.09 62.41
C ASP A 19 -27.73 7.43 61.79
N PRO A 20 -28.63 8.27 61.25
CA PRO A 20 -28.31 9.54 60.64
C PRO A 20 -27.72 10.57 61.61
N TYR A 21 -27.97 10.44 62.89
CA TYR A 21 -27.43 11.32 63.93
C TYR A 21 -25.88 11.21 63.97
N TYR A 22 -25.33 10.01 63.83
CA TYR A 22 -23.89 9.76 63.86
C TYR A 22 -23.25 9.83 62.48
N LEU A 23 -23.95 9.42 61.43
CA LEU A 23 -23.41 9.32 60.09
C LEU A 23 -23.52 10.63 59.28
N GLY A 24 -24.45 11.53 59.68
CA GLY A 24 -24.74 12.76 58.99
C GLY A 24 -25.50 12.52 57.64
N THR A 25 -25.58 13.52 56.80
CA THR A 25 -26.32 13.42 55.52
C THR A 25 -25.66 12.45 54.55
N PRO A 26 -26.39 11.46 54.04
CA PRO A 26 -25.92 10.56 53.00
C PRO A 26 -25.69 11.30 51.67
N THR A 27 -24.79 10.77 50.84
CA THR A 27 -24.52 11.34 49.51
C THR A 27 -25.65 11.02 48.51
N ILE A 28 -26.25 9.84 48.68
CA ILE A 28 -27.45 9.41 47.94
C ILE A 28 -28.37 8.73 48.97
N ALA A 29 -29.62 9.15 49.05
CA ALA A 29 -30.63 8.52 49.90
C ALA A 29 -31.84 8.15 49.01
N THR A 30 -32.29 6.91 49.15
CA THR A 30 -33.57 6.40 48.62
C THR A 30 -34.38 5.81 49.79
N ASP A 31 -35.64 5.54 49.60
CA ASP A 31 -36.50 4.96 50.65
C ASP A 31 -35.99 3.63 51.22
N SER A 32 -35.13 2.94 50.52
CA SER A 32 -34.58 1.63 50.91
C SER A 32 -33.06 1.58 51.09
N MET A 33 -32.30 2.65 50.78
CA MET A 33 -30.83 2.61 50.79
C MET A 33 -30.24 4.00 50.98
N GLN A 34 -29.28 4.09 51.92
CA GLN A 34 -28.43 5.27 52.14
C GLN A 34 -26.99 4.97 51.70
N TRP A 35 -26.45 5.79 50.80
CA TRP A 35 -25.08 5.61 50.34
C TRP A 35 -24.23 6.80 50.72
N TYR A 36 -23.05 6.52 51.29
CA TYR A 36 -22.07 7.50 51.74
C TYR A 36 -20.83 7.46 50.88
N HIS A 37 -20.26 8.62 50.57
CA HIS A 37 -19.05 8.72 49.75
C HIS A 37 -17.86 8.04 50.45
N PRO A 38 -16.99 7.27 49.75
CA PRO A 38 -15.90 6.49 50.34
C PRO A 38 -14.93 7.31 51.20
N PHE A 39 -14.76 8.58 50.96
CA PHE A 39 -13.90 9.47 51.77
C PHE A 39 -14.53 9.96 53.07
N LYS A 40 -15.82 9.74 53.32
CA LYS A 40 -16.45 10.10 54.62
C LYS A 40 -15.86 9.35 55.80
N ILE A 41 -15.26 8.18 55.56
CA ILE A 41 -14.56 7.43 56.60
C ILE A 41 -13.43 8.24 57.28
N ILE A 42 -12.76 9.13 56.51
CA ILE A 42 -11.70 10.00 57.08
C ILE A 42 -12.29 11.01 58.05
N THR A 43 -13.44 11.60 57.71
CA THR A 43 -14.15 12.57 58.53
C THR A 43 -14.70 11.89 59.79
N TRP A 44 -15.32 10.73 59.68
CA TRP A 44 -15.80 9.96 60.84
C TRP A 44 -14.67 9.53 61.75
N PHE A 45 -13.51 9.10 61.24
CA PHE A 45 -12.35 8.76 62.03
C PHE A 45 -11.82 9.97 62.81
N MET A 46 -11.84 11.17 62.25
CA MET A 46 -11.47 12.39 62.95
C MET A 46 -12.45 12.74 64.07
N TYR A 47 -13.77 12.51 63.89
CA TYR A 47 -14.77 12.81 64.92
C TYR A 47 -14.89 11.75 65.97
N TYR A 48 -14.76 10.45 65.62
CA TYR A 48 -15.02 9.33 66.50
C TYR A 48 -13.76 8.52 66.85
N HIS A 49 -12.59 9.13 66.81
CA HIS A 49 -11.31 8.47 67.03
C HIS A 49 -11.18 7.77 68.38
N GLN A 50 -11.93 8.17 69.41
CA GLN A 50 -11.96 7.52 70.73
C GLN A 50 -12.74 6.18 70.71
N ALA A 51 -13.59 5.95 69.73
CA ALA A 51 -14.33 4.72 69.59
C ALA A 51 -13.65 3.74 68.55
N ASN A 52 -12.40 3.37 68.85
CA ASN A 52 -11.55 2.56 67.99
C ASN A 52 -12.21 1.25 67.52
N TYR A 53 -13.09 0.67 68.30
CA TYR A 53 -13.79 -0.58 67.96
C TYR A 53 -14.68 -0.45 66.68
N LEU A 54 -15.23 0.75 66.45
CA LEU A 54 -16.05 1.03 65.26
C LEU A 54 -15.25 0.95 63.95
N PHE A 55 -13.95 1.17 64.03
CA PHE A 55 -13.09 1.24 62.84
C PHE A 55 -12.27 -0.04 62.60
N THR A 56 -12.44 -1.08 63.47
CA THR A 56 -11.62 -2.30 63.36
C THR A 56 -11.78 -2.97 61.98
N SER A 57 -13.01 -3.16 61.50
CA SER A 57 -13.27 -3.75 60.20
C SER A 57 -12.90 -2.79 59.06
N ALA A 58 -13.07 -1.49 59.25
CA ALA A 58 -12.66 -0.47 58.29
C ALA A 58 -11.14 -0.45 58.07
N ILE A 59 -10.34 -0.57 59.15
CA ILE A 59 -8.89 -0.68 59.11
C ILE A 59 -8.46 -1.94 58.36
N MET A 60 -9.16 -3.08 58.55
CA MET A 60 -8.88 -4.31 57.80
C MET A 60 -9.11 -4.14 56.29
N TRP A 61 -10.20 -3.49 55.89
CA TRP A 61 -10.49 -3.24 54.48
C TRP A 61 -9.47 -2.30 53.83
N ILE A 62 -9.05 -1.23 54.53
CA ILE A 62 -8.01 -0.32 54.07
C ILE A 62 -6.66 -1.05 53.97
N GLY A 63 -6.31 -1.84 54.98
CA GLY A 63 -5.12 -2.68 55.00
C GLY A 63 -5.10 -3.68 53.84
N PHE A 64 -6.23 -4.32 53.57
CA PHE A 64 -6.38 -5.21 52.40
C PHE A 64 -6.21 -4.47 51.08
N GLY A 65 -6.77 -3.27 50.92
CA GLY A 65 -6.60 -2.43 49.75
C GLY A 65 -5.16 -2.02 49.49
N LEU A 66 -4.42 -1.62 50.58
CA LEU A 66 -2.99 -1.32 50.50
C LEU A 66 -2.15 -2.54 50.16
N PHE A 67 -2.47 -3.71 50.76
CA PHE A 67 -1.82 -4.97 50.45
C PHE A 67 -2.00 -5.36 48.98
N LEU A 68 -3.21 -5.17 48.43
CA LEU A 68 -3.50 -5.44 47.03
C LEU A 68 -2.74 -4.49 46.09
N ILE A 69 -2.62 -3.21 46.43
CA ILE A 69 -1.77 -2.25 45.70
C ILE A 69 -0.30 -2.66 45.78
N PHE A 70 0.18 -3.10 46.92
CA PHE A 70 1.55 -3.58 47.11
C PHE A 70 1.85 -4.81 46.26
N ILE A 71 0.92 -5.79 46.22
CA ILE A 71 1.03 -6.96 45.32
C ILE A 71 1.05 -6.52 43.85
N ILE A 72 0.12 -5.62 43.47
CA ILE A 72 0.09 -5.08 42.08
C ILE A 72 1.40 -4.36 41.76
N ALA A 73 1.94 -3.56 42.67
CA ALA A 73 3.23 -2.87 42.52
C ALA A 73 4.41 -3.85 42.37
N LEU A 74 4.40 -4.97 43.13
CA LEU A 74 5.39 -6.04 42.97
C LEU A 74 5.27 -6.76 41.64
N LEU A 75 4.05 -7.00 41.14
CA LEU A 75 3.79 -7.66 39.87
C LEU A 75 4.10 -6.75 38.69
N LEU A 76 3.97 -5.43 38.86
CA LEU A 76 4.23 -4.41 37.85
C LEU A 76 5.67 -3.89 37.83
N LYS A 77 6.57 -4.42 38.70
CA LYS A 77 7.98 -4.03 38.62
C LYS A 77 8.50 -4.28 37.22
N PRO A 78 8.95 -3.24 36.50
CA PRO A 78 9.53 -3.42 35.18
C PRO A 78 10.79 -4.29 35.37
N LYS A 79 10.85 -5.43 34.68
CA LYS A 79 12.09 -6.21 34.59
C LYS A 79 13.16 -5.30 34.00
N ALA A 80 14.28 -5.15 34.70
CA ALA A 80 15.45 -4.45 34.19
C ALA A 80 15.84 -5.11 32.84
N LEU A 81 16.02 -4.30 31.81
CA LEU A 81 16.50 -4.77 30.52
C LEU A 81 17.94 -5.25 30.70
N LEU A 82 18.16 -6.53 30.45
CA LEU A 82 19.49 -7.11 30.43
C LEU A 82 20.13 -6.74 29.09
N THR A 83 21.33 -6.17 29.12
CA THR A 83 21.99 -5.64 27.92
C THR A 83 23.40 -6.20 27.70
N SER A 84 23.84 -7.16 28.52
CA SER A 84 25.21 -7.72 28.49
C SER A 84 25.61 -8.35 27.16
N HIS A 85 24.68 -8.95 26.43
CA HIS A 85 24.90 -9.64 25.15
C HIS A 85 24.07 -9.06 23.99
N GLY A 86 23.29 -8.02 24.24
CA GLY A 86 22.47 -7.34 23.22
C GLY A 86 21.34 -6.55 23.85
N SER A 87 21.05 -5.39 23.27
CA SER A 87 20.05 -4.41 23.77
C SER A 87 18.80 -4.32 22.91
N ALA A 88 18.66 -5.16 21.87
CA ALA A 88 17.52 -5.14 20.99
C ALA A 88 16.23 -5.46 21.77
N ARG A 89 15.19 -4.64 21.54
CA ARG A 89 13.87 -4.78 22.14
C ARG A 89 12.79 -4.32 21.15
N TRP A 90 11.60 -4.78 21.34
CA TRP A 90 10.46 -4.26 20.59
C TRP A 90 10.11 -2.84 21.05
N ALA A 91 9.73 -2.00 20.07
CA ALA A 91 9.23 -0.65 20.32
C ALA A 91 7.97 -0.69 21.18
N ASP A 92 7.88 0.25 22.13
CA ASP A 92 6.68 0.53 22.88
C ASP A 92 5.92 1.75 22.32
N TYR A 93 4.79 2.11 22.93
CA TYR A 93 3.99 3.26 22.50
C TYR A 93 4.78 4.59 22.55
N LYS A 94 5.69 4.75 23.51
CA LYS A 94 6.53 5.97 23.63
C LYS A 94 7.52 6.06 22.47
N ASP A 95 8.07 4.93 22.05
CA ASP A 95 8.96 4.87 20.89
C ASP A 95 8.19 5.26 19.61
N LEU A 96 6.96 4.76 19.43
CA LEU A 96 6.13 5.10 18.27
C LEU A 96 5.81 6.61 18.20
N LEU A 97 5.60 7.25 19.33
CA LEU A 97 5.43 8.71 19.40
C LEU A 97 6.71 9.44 18.98
N LYS A 98 7.88 9.01 19.48
CA LYS A 98 9.19 9.58 19.10
C LYS A 98 9.49 9.39 17.61
N MET A 99 9.11 8.25 17.05
CA MET A 99 9.24 7.93 15.62
C MET A 99 8.22 8.67 14.74
N ASN A 100 7.26 9.37 15.36
CA ASN A 100 6.15 10.06 14.68
C ASN A 100 5.32 9.14 13.76
N LEU A 101 5.14 7.89 14.16
CA LEU A 101 4.38 6.90 13.40
C LEU A 101 2.87 6.90 13.74
N ILE A 102 2.45 7.63 14.79
CA ILE A 102 1.04 7.83 15.15
C ILE A 102 0.58 9.15 14.55
N SER A 103 0.32 9.16 13.25
CA SER A 103 -0.10 10.33 12.49
C SER A 103 -1.50 10.14 11.88
N SER A 104 -2.20 11.26 11.64
CA SER A 104 -3.50 11.25 10.93
C SER A 104 -3.34 11.08 9.41
N SER A 105 -2.14 11.31 8.87
CA SER A 105 -1.83 11.24 7.44
C SER A 105 -0.47 10.58 7.22
N GLY A 106 -0.22 10.13 6.01
CA GLY A 106 1.03 9.46 5.61
C GLY A 106 0.78 8.11 4.95
N VAL A 107 1.84 7.36 4.70
CA VAL A 107 1.77 5.98 4.21
C VAL A 107 1.36 5.07 5.37
N THR A 108 0.31 4.29 5.20
CA THR A 108 -0.11 3.30 6.21
C THR A 108 0.88 2.14 6.22
N ILE A 109 1.41 1.81 7.40
CA ILE A 109 2.48 0.82 7.57
C ILE A 109 2.12 -0.29 8.57
N GLY A 110 0.92 -0.33 9.13
CA GLY A 110 0.46 -1.39 10.00
C GLY A 110 -0.53 -0.94 11.07
N LEU A 111 -0.94 -1.91 11.89
CA LEU A 111 -1.88 -1.73 12.99
C LEU A 111 -1.18 -2.10 14.31
N TYR A 112 -0.96 -1.11 15.17
CA TYR A 112 -0.33 -1.34 16.48
C TYR A 112 -1.37 -1.55 17.57
N ASP A 113 -1.32 -2.71 18.18
CA ASP A 113 -2.05 -3.02 19.40
C ASP A 113 -1.11 -2.92 20.63
N SER A 114 -1.63 -2.36 21.73
CA SER A 114 -0.87 -2.28 22.97
C SER A 114 -0.41 -3.67 23.42
N SER A 115 0.68 -3.74 24.19
CA SER A 115 1.18 -5.00 24.76
C SER A 115 0.11 -5.73 25.58
N PHE A 116 -0.77 -4.98 26.25
CA PHE A 116 -1.93 -5.52 26.97
C PHE A 116 -2.92 -6.20 25.99
N LYS A 117 -3.25 -5.55 24.88
CA LYS A 117 -4.18 -6.11 23.89
C LYS A 117 -3.59 -7.35 23.22
N ARG A 118 -2.29 -7.36 22.89
CA ARG A 118 -1.57 -8.54 22.39
C ARG A 118 -1.58 -9.72 23.37
N GLY A 119 -1.39 -9.45 24.65
CA GLY A 119 -1.54 -10.46 25.70
C GLY A 119 -2.96 -11.05 25.75
N LEU A 120 -3.97 -10.19 25.60
CA LEU A 120 -5.37 -10.59 25.55
C LEU A 120 -5.68 -11.45 24.30
N THR A 121 -5.13 -11.14 23.16
CA THR A 121 -5.28 -11.94 21.91
C THR A 121 -4.86 -13.39 22.13
N LYS A 122 -3.72 -13.61 22.79
CA LYS A 122 -3.25 -14.96 23.12
C LYS A 122 -4.20 -15.70 24.05
N GLN A 123 -4.77 -14.99 25.02
CA GLN A 123 -5.76 -15.57 25.94
C GLN A 123 -7.10 -15.85 25.24
N LEU A 124 -7.54 -14.95 24.34
CA LEU A 124 -8.73 -15.14 23.52
C LEU A 124 -8.62 -16.37 22.63
N ARG A 125 -7.51 -16.57 21.93
CA ARG A 125 -7.28 -17.79 21.12
C ARG A 125 -7.36 -19.06 21.98
N ARG A 126 -6.78 -19.07 23.20
CA ARG A 126 -6.90 -20.19 24.12
C ARG A 126 -8.34 -20.43 24.59
N LEU A 127 -9.08 -19.35 24.83
CA LEU A 127 -10.48 -19.42 25.23
C LEU A 127 -11.35 -19.93 24.08
N GLU A 128 -11.04 -19.52 22.84
CA GLU A 128 -11.70 -19.97 21.63
C GLU A 128 -11.56 -21.47 21.41
N VAL A 129 -10.33 -22.00 21.50
CA VAL A 129 -10.07 -23.44 21.39
C VAL A 129 -10.88 -24.20 22.44
N LYS A 130 -10.83 -23.80 23.72
CA LYS A 130 -11.59 -24.44 24.79
C LYS A 130 -13.11 -24.34 24.57
N LYS A 131 -13.60 -23.19 24.08
CA LYS A 131 -15.00 -23.02 23.72
C LYS A 131 -15.40 -24.01 22.62
N ASN A 132 -14.61 -24.07 21.53
CA ASN A 132 -14.90 -24.95 20.40
C ASN A 132 -14.90 -26.42 20.82
N GLU A 133 -13.93 -26.88 21.61
CA GLU A 133 -13.90 -28.24 22.16
C GLU A 133 -15.16 -28.55 22.98
N LYS A 134 -15.59 -27.64 23.86
CA LYS A 134 -16.77 -27.86 24.72
C LYS A 134 -18.06 -27.82 23.93
N VAL A 135 -18.16 -26.94 22.92
CA VAL A 135 -19.33 -26.86 22.04
C VAL A 135 -19.44 -28.11 21.18
N ALA A 136 -18.34 -28.53 20.55
CA ALA A 136 -18.31 -29.76 19.73
C ALA A 136 -18.68 -31.01 20.55
N TYR A 137 -18.18 -31.12 21.79
CA TYR A 137 -18.58 -32.25 22.67
C TYR A 137 -20.06 -32.24 23.00
N ALA A 138 -20.63 -31.05 23.33
CA ALA A 138 -22.05 -30.92 23.64
C ALA A 138 -22.94 -31.17 22.40
N GLU A 139 -22.48 -30.79 21.21
CA GLU A 139 -23.16 -31.06 19.94
C GLU A 139 -23.17 -32.60 19.66
N MET A 140 -22.03 -33.23 19.79
CA MET A 140 -21.93 -34.70 19.64
C MET A 140 -22.83 -35.46 20.63
N GLU A 141 -22.88 -35.06 21.90
CA GLU A 141 -23.77 -35.66 22.92
C GLU A 141 -25.26 -35.43 22.60
N PHE A 142 -25.56 -34.23 22.02
CA PHE A 142 -26.93 -33.93 21.57
C PHE A 142 -27.32 -34.80 20.39
N ASP A 143 -26.47 -34.96 19.39
CA ASP A 143 -26.73 -35.77 18.20
C ASP A 143 -26.90 -37.24 18.57
N GLU A 144 -26.03 -37.79 19.45
CA GLU A 144 -26.16 -39.16 19.93
C GLU A 144 -27.48 -39.41 20.67
N LYS A 145 -27.95 -38.44 21.47
CA LYS A 145 -29.25 -38.53 22.14
C LYS A 145 -30.40 -38.41 21.15
N GLN A 146 -30.27 -37.57 20.17
CA GLN A 146 -31.26 -37.39 19.11
C GLN A 146 -31.40 -38.61 18.23
N ASP A 147 -30.30 -39.23 17.84
CA ASP A 147 -30.30 -40.48 17.05
C ASP A 147 -31.01 -41.60 17.80
N LYS A 148 -30.70 -41.79 19.08
CA LYS A 148 -31.42 -42.76 19.93
C LYS A 148 -32.93 -42.52 20.03
N VAL A 149 -33.36 -41.27 19.96
CA VAL A 149 -34.79 -40.92 19.94
C VAL A 149 -35.39 -41.17 18.55
N LEU A 150 -34.69 -40.78 17.48
CA LEU A 150 -35.14 -40.97 16.11
C LEU A 150 -35.31 -42.47 15.78
N ASP A 151 -34.41 -43.35 16.25
CA ASP A 151 -34.48 -44.79 16.06
C ASP A 151 -35.72 -45.42 16.73
N ARG A 152 -36.16 -44.90 17.88
CA ARG A 152 -37.29 -45.41 18.65
C ARG A 152 -38.67 -44.88 18.22
N ILE A 153 -38.71 -43.76 17.52
CA ILE A 153 -39.97 -43.08 17.12
C ILE A 153 -40.78 -43.97 16.13
N PRO A 154 -40.20 -44.61 15.10
CA PRO A 154 -40.95 -45.43 14.18
C PRO A 154 -41.68 -46.59 14.86
N GLU A 155 -41.04 -47.27 15.81
CA GLU A 155 -41.67 -48.34 16.61
C GLU A 155 -42.83 -47.83 17.43
N LYS A 156 -42.67 -46.68 18.10
CA LYS A 156 -43.73 -46.05 18.88
C LYS A 156 -44.88 -45.61 18.01
N ILE A 157 -44.63 -45.05 16.82
CA ILE A 157 -45.68 -44.70 15.88
C ILE A 157 -46.49 -45.92 15.47
N ASN A 158 -45.84 -47.03 15.17
CA ASN A 158 -46.51 -48.28 14.82
C ASN A 158 -47.36 -48.80 15.97
N THR A 159 -46.83 -48.85 17.19
CA THR A 159 -47.59 -49.26 18.40
C THR A 159 -48.81 -48.32 18.64
N TRP A 160 -48.65 -47.00 18.49
CA TRP A 160 -49.78 -46.08 18.63
C TRP A 160 -50.80 -46.14 17.48
N LEU A 161 -50.40 -46.52 16.29
CA LEU A 161 -51.29 -46.80 15.16
C LEU A 161 -52.13 -48.05 15.38
N GLU A 162 -51.51 -49.12 15.89
CA GLU A 162 -52.22 -50.34 16.28
C GLU A 162 -53.23 -50.08 17.39
N GLU A 163 -52.82 -49.37 18.46
CA GLU A 163 -53.70 -48.94 19.54
C GLU A 163 -54.84 -48.02 19.05
N TYR A 164 -54.55 -47.10 18.13
CA TYR A 164 -55.57 -46.19 17.54
C TYR A 164 -56.60 -46.96 16.72
N ASN A 165 -56.20 -47.98 15.99
CA ASN A 165 -57.08 -48.77 15.17
C ASN A 165 -57.98 -49.72 16.02
N ALA A 166 -57.43 -50.26 17.13
CA ALA A 166 -58.11 -51.17 18.02
C ALA A 166 -59.07 -50.47 19.04
N ASN A 167 -58.87 -49.17 19.29
CA ASN A 167 -59.60 -48.47 20.35
C ASN A 167 -60.89 -47.82 19.85
N THR A 168 -62.01 -47.99 20.55
CA THR A 168 -63.31 -47.44 20.21
C THR A 168 -63.64 -46.11 20.96
N ASP A 169 -62.87 -45.74 21.99
CA ASP A 169 -63.05 -44.48 22.74
C ASP A 169 -62.63 -43.24 21.95
N PRO A 170 -63.52 -42.30 21.65
CA PRO A 170 -63.21 -41.12 20.87
C PRO A 170 -62.14 -40.21 21.50
N LYS A 171 -62.09 -40.12 22.83
CA LYS A 171 -61.09 -39.32 23.55
C LYS A 171 -59.69 -39.89 23.40
N ARG A 172 -59.55 -41.20 23.59
CA ARG A 172 -58.27 -41.90 23.47
C ARG A 172 -57.71 -41.87 22.03
N ARG A 173 -58.60 -42.06 21.06
CA ARG A 173 -58.21 -41.92 19.62
C ARG A 173 -57.68 -40.53 19.29
N LYS A 174 -58.33 -39.49 19.82
CA LYS A 174 -57.88 -38.12 19.61
C LYS A 174 -56.49 -37.85 20.23
N GLU A 175 -56.22 -38.39 21.42
CA GLU A 175 -54.91 -38.30 22.07
C GLU A 175 -53.84 -39.02 21.27
N LEU A 176 -54.10 -40.25 20.78
CA LEU A 176 -53.17 -41.03 19.96
C LEU A 176 -52.88 -40.36 18.62
N ALA A 177 -53.92 -39.81 17.95
CA ALA A 177 -53.74 -39.05 16.70
C ALA A 177 -52.79 -37.82 16.88
N ILE A 178 -52.93 -37.11 18.01
CA ILE A 178 -52.04 -36.00 18.33
C ILE A 178 -50.60 -36.45 18.54
N LYS A 179 -50.41 -37.55 19.29
CA LYS A 179 -49.07 -38.17 19.55
C LYS A 179 -48.38 -38.61 18.26
N ILE A 180 -49.14 -39.31 17.39
CA ILE A 180 -48.65 -39.77 16.08
C ILE A 180 -48.22 -38.56 15.23
N LYS A 181 -49.09 -37.53 15.12
CA LYS A 181 -48.78 -36.32 14.35
C LYS A 181 -47.58 -35.56 14.88
N GLN A 182 -47.42 -35.46 16.20
CA GLN A 182 -46.24 -34.84 16.82
C GLN A 182 -44.95 -35.67 16.55
N ALA A 183 -45.00 -36.97 16.63
CA ALA A 183 -43.87 -37.87 16.36
C ALA A 183 -43.45 -37.83 14.87
N GLN A 184 -44.46 -37.80 13.95
CA GLN A 184 -44.18 -37.61 12.52
C GLN A 184 -43.59 -36.23 12.21
N ALA A 185 -44.05 -35.16 12.85
CA ALA A 185 -43.51 -33.85 12.72
C ALA A 185 -42.03 -33.76 13.22
N TYR A 186 -41.74 -34.49 14.31
CA TYR A 186 -40.38 -34.58 14.84
C TYR A 186 -39.43 -35.37 13.90
N LEU A 187 -39.89 -36.44 13.28
CA LEU A 187 -39.12 -37.17 12.26
C LEU A 187 -38.82 -36.31 11.03
N LYS A 188 -39.82 -35.51 10.61
CA LYS A 188 -39.65 -34.64 9.43
C LYS A 188 -38.72 -33.45 9.65
N ASN A 189 -38.75 -32.87 10.84
CA ASN A 189 -37.95 -31.72 11.23
C ASN A 189 -37.38 -31.88 12.65
N PRO A 190 -36.31 -32.67 12.81
CA PRO A 190 -35.70 -32.87 14.12
C PRO A 190 -35.11 -31.53 14.64
N PRO A 191 -35.16 -31.29 15.95
CA PRO A 191 -34.61 -30.07 16.52
C PRO A 191 -33.11 -29.95 16.28
N LYS A 192 -32.65 -28.78 15.92
CA LYS A 192 -31.22 -28.49 15.77
C LYS A 192 -30.58 -28.17 17.12
N PHE A 193 -29.26 -28.42 17.23
CA PHE A 193 -28.49 -28.02 18.38
C PHE A 193 -28.62 -26.51 18.64
N ASP A 194 -28.94 -26.13 19.88
CA ASP A 194 -29.02 -24.75 20.33
C ASP A 194 -28.32 -24.61 21.69
N ILE A 195 -27.17 -23.96 21.67
CA ILE A 195 -26.35 -23.74 22.87
C ILE A 195 -27.09 -22.99 24.00
N LYS A 196 -28.13 -22.21 23.67
CA LYS A 196 -28.95 -21.52 24.68
C LYS A 196 -29.72 -22.47 25.60
N LYS A 197 -30.02 -23.68 25.13
CA LYS A 197 -30.68 -24.73 25.94
C LYS A 197 -29.74 -25.32 26.99
N TYR A 198 -28.42 -25.13 26.85
CA TYR A 198 -27.39 -25.56 27.77
C TYR A 198 -27.03 -24.50 28.84
N ARG A 199 -27.95 -23.55 29.11
CA ARG A 199 -27.77 -22.50 30.11
C ARG A 199 -27.36 -23.12 31.45
N TRP A 200 -26.33 -22.53 32.11
CA TRP A 200 -25.73 -23.02 33.35
C TRP A 200 -24.78 -24.23 33.20
N THR A 201 -24.46 -24.67 32.00
CA THR A 201 -23.42 -25.65 31.76
C THR A 201 -22.07 -24.98 31.46
N PRO A 202 -20.94 -25.69 31.65
CA PRO A 202 -19.61 -25.16 31.27
C PRO A 202 -19.53 -24.70 29.79
N THR A 203 -20.21 -25.44 28.89
CA THR A 203 -20.27 -25.13 27.46
C THR A 203 -20.86 -23.72 27.20
N TYR A 204 -21.99 -23.43 27.83
CA TYR A 204 -22.62 -22.10 27.70
C TYR A 204 -21.76 -20.99 28.29
N PHE A 205 -21.11 -21.24 29.45
CA PHE A 205 -20.23 -20.24 30.08
C PHE A 205 -19.01 -19.95 29.20
N TYR A 206 -18.37 -20.94 28.60
CA TYR A 206 -17.25 -20.72 27.70
C TYR A 206 -17.68 -19.89 26.46
N ASP A 207 -18.82 -20.16 25.85
CA ASP A 207 -19.35 -19.39 24.73
C ASP A 207 -19.69 -17.95 25.15
N TYR A 208 -20.37 -17.79 26.28
CA TYR A 208 -20.73 -16.46 26.80
C TYR A 208 -19.50 -15.60 27.13
N PHE A 209 -18.54 -16.18 27.86
CA PHE A 209 -17.30 -15.45 28.22
C PHE A 209 -16.45 -15.15 27.00
N TYR A 210 -16.39 -16.03 26.04
CA TYR A 210 -15.70 -15.75 24.78
C TYR A 210 -16.35 -14.56 24.06
N LYS A 211 -17.67 -14.56 23.87
CA LYS A 211 -18.41 -13.46 23.24
C LYS A 211 -18.24 -12.13 23.98
N LEU A 212 -18.29 -12.16 25.30
CA LEU A 212 -18.06 -10.99 26.14
C LEU A 212 -16.62 -10.47 25.98
N ALA A 213 -15.64 -11.37 26.05
CA ALA A 213 -14.23 -11.04 25.93
C ALA A 213 -13.91 -10.45 24.54
N VAL A 214 -14.48 -11.01 23.45
CA VAL A 214 -14.36 -10.47 22.08
C VAL A 214 -15.00 -9.07 21.99
N LYS A 215 -16.17 -8.87 22.61
CA LYS A 215 -16.84 -7.55 22.65
C LYS A 215 -16.00 -6.49 23.37
N LEU A 216 -15.37 -6.85 24.47
CA LEU A 216 -14.45 -5.97 25.21
C LEU A 216 -13.16 -5.72 24.43
N TYR A 217 -12.60 -6.76 23.84
CA TYR A 217 -11.41 -6.66 22.99
C TYR A 217 -11.59 -5.69 21.82
N LYS A 218 -12.72 -5.76 21.12
CA LYS A 218 -13.05 -4.85 20.01
C LYS A 218 -13.16 -3.38 20.46
N LYS A 219 -13.43 -3.09 21.71
CA LYS A 219 -13.49 -1.74 22.27
C LYS A 219 -12.13 -1.18 22.69
N LEU A 220 -11.10 -2.01 22.79
CA LEU A 220 -9.77 -1.55 23.14
C LEU A 220 -9.17 -0.71 22.01
N PRO A 221 -8.49 0.39 22.33
CA PRO A 221 -7.91 1.27 21.31
C PRO A 221 -6.82 0.54 20.52
N HIS A 222 -6.82 0.78 19.22
CA HIS A 222 -5.77 0.40 18.29
C HIS A 222 -5.32 1.63 17.51
N PHE A 223 -4.08 1.63 17.08
CA PHE A 223 -3.47 2.76 16.39
C PHE A 223 -3.00 2.34 15.00
N TYR A 224 -3.51 3.01 13.97
CA TYR A 224 -2.92 2.89 12.63
C TYR A 224 -1.56 3.57 12.64
N LEU A 225 -0.54 2.83 12.29
CA LEU A 225 0.79 3.39 12.09
C LEU A 225 0.87 4.00 10.69
N ARG A 226 1.33 5.24 10.62
CA ARG A 226 1.46 6.01 9.38
C ARG A 226 2.74 6.79 9.38
N ASP A 227 3.48 6.68 8.28
CA ASP A 227 4.68 7.48 8.08
C ASP A 227 4.42 8.68 7.17
N ASN A 228 4.46 9.88 7.73
CA ASN A 228 4.30 11.15 7.02
C ASN A 228 5.63 11.85 6.73
N SER A 229 6.75 11.21 7.02
CA SER A 229 8.07 11.72 6.68
C SER A 229 8.31 11.70 5.15
N ASN A 230 9.37 12.37 4.70
CA ASN A 230 9.78 12.28 3.29
C ASN A 230 10.65 11.05 3.01
N LYS A 231 10.98 10.24 4.02
CA LYS A 231 11.87 9.09 3.92
C LYS A 231 11.23 7.96 3.11
N HIS A 232 12.04 7.22 2.37
CA HIS A 232 11.59 6.10 1.55
C HIS A 232 11.29 4.86 2.38
N LEU A 233 10.39 4.01 1.85
CA LEU A 233 9.97 2.76 2.45
C LEU A 233 10.22 1.59 1.50
N ALA A 234 10.64 0.45 2.07
CA ALA A 234 10.69 -0.82 1.36
C ALA A 234 9.86 -1.86 2.09
N VAL A 235 9.12 -2.65 1.33
CA VAL A 235 8.34 -3.79 1.82
C VAL A 235 8.86 -5.05 1.16
N VAL A 236 9.13 -6.06 1.97
CA VAL A 236 9.43 -7.40 1.50
C VAL A 236 8.30 -8.33 1.95
N ALA A 237 7.48 -8.72 1.00
CA ALA A 237 6.24 -9.44 1.26
C ALA A 237 5.95 -10.43 0.12
N PRO A 238 5.95 -11.75 0.38
CA PRO A 238 5.66 -12.77 -0.62
C PRO A 238 4.30 -12.60 -1.31
N THR A 239 4.10 -13.29 -2.42
CA THR A 239 2.78 -13.36 -3.08
C THR A 239 1.71 -13.86 -2.13
N ARG A 240 0.49 -13.31 -2.23
CA ARG A 240 -0.66 -13.65 -1.37
C ARG A 240 -0.46 -13.42 0.12
N SER A 241 0.56 -12.67 0.52
CA SER A 241 0.82 -12.33 1.93
C SER A 241 -0.08 -11.20 2.48
N GLY A 242 -0.90 -10.56 1.61
CA GLY A 242 -1.79 -9.47 1.99
C GLY A 242 -1.20 -8.07 1.86
N LYS A 243 -0.10 -7.87 1.11
CA LYS A 243 0.55 -6.56 0.89
C LYS A 243 -0.41 -5.49 0.34
N GLY A 244 -1.19 -5.82 -0.69
CA GLY A 244 -2.21 -4.92 -1.26
C GLY A 244 -3.28 -4.57 -0.23
N VAL A 245 -3.81 -5.60 0.43
CA VAL A 245 -4.87 -5.49 1.44
C VAL A 245 -4.44 -4.69 2.67
N GLY A 246 -3.19 -4.85 3.13
CA GLY A 246 -2.71 -4.29 4.40
C GLY A 246 -2.04 -2.93 4.29
N LEU A 247 -1.40 -2.63 3.16
CA LEU A 247 -0.56 -1.46 3.01
C LEU A 247 -1.01 -0.53 1.88
N ILE A 248 -1.21 -1.06 0.67
CA ILE A 248 -1.49 -0.26 -0.52
C ILE A 248 -2.89 0.37 -0.44
N ILE A 249 -3.93 -0.48 -0.37
CA ILE A 249 -5.33 -0.02 -0.33
C ILE A 249 -5.60 0.89 0.88
N PRO A 250 -5.16 0.57 2.13
CA PRO A 250 -5.30 1.47 3.27
C PRO A 250 -4.59 2.82 3.09
N THR A 251 -3.45 2.86 2.42
CA THR A 251 -2.75 4.11 2.10
C THR A 251 -3.56 4.96 1.13
N LEU A 252 -4.09 4.37 0.07
CA LEU A 252 -4.85 5.06 -0.97
C LEU A 252 -6.26 5.47 -0.51
N LEU A 253 -6.92 4.67 0.33
CA LEU A 253 -8.27 4.94 0.85
C LEU A 253 -8.34 5.97 1.97
N GLY A 254 -7.28 6.69 2.30
CA GLY A 254 -7.50 7.78 3.22
C GLY A 254 -6.35 8.33 4.04
N SER A 255 -5.20 7.71 4.02
CA SER A 255 -4.07 8.24 4.80
C SER A 255 -3.13 9.12 3.98
N TRP A 256 -2.94 8.82 2.70
CA TRP A 256 -2.13 9.66 1.81
C TRP A 256 -3.01 10.66 1.05
N LYS A 257 -2.85 11.96 1.36
CA LYS A 257 -3.70 13.05 0.83
C LYS A 257 -3.08 13.82 -0.34
N SER A 258 -1.84 13.56 -0.66
CA SER A 258 -1.09 14.25 -1.72
C SER A 258 -1.08 13.42 -3.01
N SER A 259 -0.37 13.86 -4.03
CA SER A 259 -0.27 13.15 -5.30
C SER A 259 0.36 11.76 -5.14
N VAL A 260 -0.02 10.83 -6.00
CA VAL A 260 0.50 9.46 -5.99
C VAL A 260 0.58 8.91 -7.41
N ILE A 261 1.65 8.19 -7.68
CA ILE A 261 1.82 7.35 -8.88
C ILE A 261 1.82 5.90 -8.39
N VAL A 262 0.87 5.12 -8.89
CA VAL A 262 0.69 3.71 -8.51
C VAL A 262 1.07 2.83 -9.68
N ASN A 263 2.10 1.99 -9.52
CA ASN A 263 2.35 0.90 -10.47
C ASN A 263 1.34 -0.22 -10.16
N ASP A 264 0.33 -0.37 -11.01
CA ASP A 264 -0.86 -1.21 -10.78
C ASP A 264 -0.92 -2.38 -11.78
N ILE A 265 -0.27 -3.47 -11.40
CA ILE A 265 -0.36 -4.72 -12.17
C ILE A 265 -1.72 -5.34 -11.89
N LYS A 266 -2.59 -5.50 -12.88
CA LYS A 266 -3.97 -6.06 -12.83
C LYS A 266 -5.09 -5.05 -12.66
N SER A 267 -4.85 -3.74 -12.57
CA SER A 267 -5.89 -2.72 -12.39
C SER A 267 -6.71 -2.84 -11.09
N GLU A 268 -6.20 -3.61 -10.09
CA GLU A 268 -6.89 -3.83 -8.81
C GLU A 268 -6.91 -2.55 -7.96
N ASN A 269 -5.78 -1.85 -7.90
CA ASN A 269 -5.66 -0.63 -7.12
C ASN A 269 -6.53 0.49 -7.71
N TRP A 270 -6.60 0.60 -9.04
CA TRP A 270 -7.54 1.49 -9.72
C TRP A 270 -8.98 1.17 -9.34
N GLY A 271 -9.41 -0.09 -9.53
CA GLY A 271 -10.78 -0.53 -9.30
C GLY A 271 -11.28 -0.25 -7.88
N VAL A 272 -10.42 -0.44 -6.88
CA VAL A 272 -10.79 -0.32 -5.46
C VAL A 272 -10.67 1.11 -4.94
N THR A 273 -9.73 1.92 -5.45
CA THR A 273 -9.37 3.17 -4.77
C THR A 273 -9.61 4.45 -5.57
N ALA A 274 -9.69 4.39 -6.91
CA ALA A 274 -9.80 5.58 -7.75
C ALA A 274 -11.07 6.38 -7.49
N GLY A 275 -12.20 5.72 -7.26
CA GLY A 275 -13.46 6.39 -6.95
C GLY A 275 -13.39 7.23 -5.67
N TYR A 276 -12.78 6.68 -4.63
CA TYR A 276 -12.58 7.42 -3.37
C TYR A 276 -11.57 8.56 -3.54
N ARG A 277 -10.48 8.34 -4.27
CA ARG A 277 -9.50 9.40 -4.57
C ARG A 277 -10.17 10.58 -5.29
N LYS A 278 -11.01 10.29 -6.28
CA LYS A 278 -11.82 11.31 -6.98
C LYS A 278 -12.78 12.04 -6.02
N LYS A 279 -13.47 11.33 -5.13
CA LYS A 279 -14.31 11.92 -4.08
C LYS A 279 -13.53 12.83 -3.13
N MET A 280 -12.27 12.52 -2.85
CA MET A 280 -11.37 13.37 -2.05
C MET A 280 -10.91 14.64 -2.77
N GLY A 281 -11.27 14.83 -4.04
CA GLY A 281 -10.92 15.99 -4.84
C GLY A 281 -9.63 15.82 -5.66
N HIS A 282 -9.08 14.61 -5.76
CA HIS A 282 -7.98 14.32 -6.66
C HIS A 282 -8.45 14.22 -8.11
N VAL A 283 -7.54 14.49 -9.03
CA VAL A 283 -7.70 14.05 -10.44
C VAL A 283 -7.26 12.59 -10.49
N ALA A 284 -8.16 11.68 -10.84
CA ALA A 284 -7.89 10.25 -10.93
C ALA A 284 -7.60 9.85 -12.37
N ILE A 285 -6.35 9.56 -12.68
CA ILE A 285 -5.87 9.24 -14.03
C ILE A 285 -5.47 7.76 -14.08
N LYS A 286 -5.97 7.05 -15.10
CA LYS A 286 -5.54 5.71 -15.47
C LYS A 286 -4.76 5.79 -16.78
N PHE A 287 -3.50 5.39 -16.79
CA PHE A 287 -2.69 5.22 -17.99
C PHE A 287 -2.42 3.73 -18.20
N GLU A 288 -3.07 3.18 -19.20
CA GLU A 288 -2.97 1.79 -19.65
C GLU A 288 -2.59 1.80 -21.13
N PRO A 289 -1.27 1.67 -21.45
CA PRO A 289 -0.77 1.87 -22.82
C PRO A 289 -1.37 0.94 -23.86
N THR A 290 -1.91 -0.20 -23.47
CA THR A 290 -2.54 -1.20 -24.35
C THR A 290 -4.06 -1.22 -24.25
N SER A 291 -4.68 -0.21 -23.63
CA SER A 291 -6.15 -0.08 -23.60
C SER A 291 -6.71 0.15 -25.01
N ASP A 292 -7.74 -0.65 -25.36
CA ASP A 292 -8.43 -0.58 -26.66
C ASP A 292 -9.83 0.04 -26.58
N ASP A 293 -10.32 0.27 -25.35
CA ASP A 293 -11.69 0.70 -25.08
C ASP A 293 -11.86 2.23 -24.94
N GLY A 294 -10.75 2.99 -24.93
CA GLY A 294 -10.75 4.44 -24.73
C GLY A 294 -10.94 4.89 -23.28
N SER A 295 -10.94 3.97 -22.31
CA SER A 295 -11.05 4.29 -20.88
C SER A 295 -9.77 4.87 -20.29
N SER A 296 -8.62 4.68 -20.95
CA SER A 296 -7.30 5.16 -20.55
C SER A 296 -7.08 6.62 -20.90
N ALA A 297 -6.33 7.34 -20.08
CA ALA A 297 -5.64 8.56 -20.48
C ALA A 297 -4.45 8.19 -21.37
N ARG A 298 -3.97 9.17 -22.15
CA ARG A 298 -2.84 9.04 -23.06
C ARG A 298 -1.67 9.89 -22.60
N TRP A 299 -0.46 9.48 -22.96
CA TRP A 299 0.74 10.23 -22.63
C TRP A 299 1.78 10.06 -23.74
N ASN A 300 2.13 11.17 -24.39
CA ASN A 300 3.18 11.25 -25.37
C ASN A 300 4.49 11.74 -24.72
N PRO A 301 5.51 10.91 -24.57
CA PRO A 301 6.78 11.32 -23.96
C PRO A 301 7.46 12.51 -24.67
N LEU A 302 7.22 12.71 -25.98
CA LEU A 302 7.81 13.79 -26.73
C LEU A 302 7.23 15.16 -26.34
N ASP A 303 6.01 15.20 -25.82
CA ASP A 303 5.41 16.45 -25.34
C ASP A 303 6.11 17.04 -24.09
N GLU A 304 6.90 16.20 -23.39
CA GLU A 304 7.71 16.65 -22.24
C GLU A 304 8.99 17.42 -22.64
N ILE A 305 9.35 17.45 -23.95
CA ILE A 305 10.54 18.15 -24.42
C ILE A 305 10.19 19.59 -24.83
N PRO A 306 10.67 20.58 -24.10
CA PRO A 306 10.38 21.99 -24.37
C PRO A 306 11.29 22.51 -25.49
N ILE A 307 10.87 22.41 -26.76
CA ILE A 307 11.65 22.94 -27.90
C ILE A 307 11.78 24.45 -27.85
N GLY A 308 12.81 24.98 -28.48
CA GLY A 308 13.13 26.42 -28.42
C GLY A 308 13.54 26.89 -27.02
N THR A 309 14.12 26.02 -26.21
CA THR A 309 14.69 26.34 -24.89
C THR A 309 16.07 25.71 -24.75
N PRO A 310 16.95 26.25 -23.88
CA PRO A 310 18.27 25.64 -23.62
C PRO A 310 18.23 24.20 -23.09
N MET A 311 17.05 23.70 -22.77
CA MET A 311 16.85 22.37 -22.16
C MET A 311 16.47 21.30 -23.16
N GLU A 312 16.08 21.66 -24.37
CA GLU A 312 15.54 20.74 -25.37
C GLU A 312 16.48 19.58 -25.69
N VAL A 313 17.76 19.87 -25.96
CA VAL A 313 18.77 18.84 -26.31
C VAL A 313 18.98 17.89 -25.16
N SER A 314 19.17 18.41 -23.94
CA SER A 314 19.40 17.56 -22.76
C SER A 314 18.21 16.64 -22.47
N MET A 315 16.99 17.13 -22.67
CA MET A 315 15.79 16.32 -22.47
C MET A 315 15.58 15.31 -23.59
N ALA A 316 15.80 15.70 -24.84
CA ALA A 316 15.76 14.79 -25.97
C ALA A 316 16.81 13.68 -25.86
N GLN A 317 18.04 14.03 -25.47
CA GLN A 317 19.12 13.07 -25.22
C GLN A 317 18.79 12.10 -24.08
N ASN A 318 18.24 12.61 -22.97
CA ASN A 318 17.80 11.78 -21.86
C ASN A 318 16.71 10.79 -22.28
N LEU A 319 15.70 11.25 -23.02
CA LEU A 319 14.65 10.39 -23.53
C LEU A 319 15.22 9.34 -24.50
N ALA A 320 16.01 9.76 -25.47
CA ALA A 320 16.64 8.88 -26.44
C ALA A 320 17.54 7.83 -25.77
N SER A 321 18.31 8.21 -24.73
CA SER A 321 19.20 7.28 -23.99
C SER A 321 18.41 6.19 -23.24
N ILE A 322 17.26 6.53 -22.68
CA ILE A 322 16.41 5.55 -21.98
C ILE A 322 15.76 4.58 -22.97
N ILE A 323 15.33 5.11 -24.14
CA ILE A 323 14.75 4.29 -25.21
C ILE A 323 15.82 3.34 -25.79
N ALA A 324 17.01 3.86 -26.10
CA ALA A 324 18.10 3.06 -26.66
C ALA A 324 18.57 1.94 -25.72
N ASP A 325 18.52 2.19 -24.40
CA ASP A 325 18.78 1.19 -23.35
C ASP A 325 17.50 0.41 -22.99
N TYR A 326 16.83 -0.16 -23.97
CA TYR A 326 15.56 -0.89 -23.77
C TYR A 326 15.68 -2.10 -22.82
N GLU A 327 16.90 -2.66 -22.66
CA GLU A 327 17.16 -3.75 -21.71
C GLU A 327 17.44 -3.23 -20.27
N GLY A 328 17.71 -1.93 -20.10
CA GLY A 328 18.01 -1.32 -18.80
C GLY A 328 19.39 -1.70 -18.24
N LYS A 329 20.39 -1.83 -19.10
CA LYS A 329 21.79 -2.14 -18.67
C LYS A 329 22.47 -0.96 -17.99
N GLY A 330 22.00 0.29 -18.26
CA GLY A 330 22.49 1.51 -17.63
C GLY A 330 23.89 1.96 -18.06
N LYS A 331 24.63 1.17 -18.83
CA LYS A 331 25.92 1.52 -19.43
C LYS A 331 25.82 1.34 -20.94
N PRO A 332 25.76 2.42 -21.72
CA PRO A 332 25.70 2.31 -23.16
C PRO A 332 27.01 1.76 -23.72
N ASP A 333 26.92 0.79 -24.59
CA ASP A 333 28.02 0.38 -25.49
C ASP A 333 28.09 1.31 -26.71
N HIS A 334 29.04 1.06 -27.60
CA HIS A 334 29.21 1.87 -28.80
C HIS A 334 27.95 1.97 -29.65
N TRP A 335 27.21 0.87 -29.81
CA TRP A 335 26.00 0.81 -30.64
C TRP A 335 24.84 1.55 -30.00
N THR A 336 24.61 1.32 -28.72
CA THR A 336 23.58 2.02 -27.94
C THR A 336 23.81 3.51 -27.85
N ALA A 337 25.07 3.96 -27.68
CA ALA A 337 25.41 5.38 -27.65
C ALA A 337 25.15 6.07 -28.98
N ASN A 338 25.51 5.45 -30.11
CA ASN A 338 25.23 5.99 -31.44
C ASN A 338 23.75 5.91 -31.80
N ALA A 339 23.04 4.85 -31.41
CA ALA A 339 21.58 4.76 -31.58
C ALA A 339 20.87 5.86 -30.80
N THR A 340 21.36 6.22 -29.61
CA THR A 340 20.86 7.38 -28.83
C THR A 340 20.95 8.67 -29.63
N ASN A 341 22.11 8.93 -30.30
CA ASN A 341 22.27 10.14 -31.12
C ASN A 341 21.31 10.16 -32.33
N VAL A 342 21.12 9.00 -32.98
CA VAL A 342 20.18 8.87 -34.09
C VAL A 342 18.74 9.14 -33.65
N ILE A 343 18.29 8.52 -32.56
CA ILE A 343 16.94 8.71 -32.01
C ILE A 343 16.73 10.16 -31.59
N MET A 344 17.69 10.76 -30.86
CA MET A 344 17.63 12.15 -30.43
C MET A 344 17.50 13.11 -31.62
N THR A 345 18.31 12.90 -32.65
CA THR A 345 18.36 13.78 -33.84
C THR A 345 17.04 13.73 -34.59
N VAL A 346 16.55 12.53 -34.91
CA VAL A 346 15.25 12.34 -35.59
C VAL A 346 14.10 12.92 -34.77
N LEU A 347 14.09 12.70 -33.48
CA LEU A 347 13.09 13.21 -32.57
C LEU A 347 13.03 14.74 -32.58
N LEU A 348 14.18 15.42 -32.39
CA LEU A 348 14.26 16.88 -32.44
C LEU A 348 13.86 17.41 -33.82
N HIS A 349 14.34 16.79 -34.89
CA HIS A 349 13.94 17.16 -36.26
C HIS A 349 12.42 17.12 -36.41
N LEU A 350 11.78 16.02 -36.09
CA LEU A 350 10.33 15.88 -36.25
C LEU A 350 9.53 16.87 -35.36
N LYS A 351 10.06 17.22 -34.18
CA LYS A 351 9.41 18.23 -33.33
C LYS A 351 9.42 19.62 -33.94
N TYR A 352 10.52 20.03 -34.58
CA TYR A 352 10.58 21.30 -35.31
C TYR A 352 9.81 21.26 -36.62
N ALA A 353 9.97 20.18 -37.40
CA ALA A 353 9.30 20.01 -38.69
C ALA A 353 7.77 20.13 -38.59
N HIS A 354 7.17 19.67 -37.50
CA HIS A 354 5.74 19.82 -37.26
C HIS A 354 5.26 21.29 -37.26
N TYR A 355 6.09 22.22 -36.77
CA TYR A 355 5.76 23.64 -36.76
C TYR A 355 6.21 24.37 -38.02
N THR A 356 7.26 23.88 -38.67
CA THR A 356 7.86 24.51 -39.86
C THR A 356 7.18 24.10 -41.14
N ASP A 357 6.80 22.82 -41.22
CA ASP A 357 6.22 22.22 -42.43
C ASP A 357 4.98 21.38 -42.07
N PRO A 358 3.87 22.04 -41.66
CA PRO A 358 2.66 21.33 -41.23
C PRO A 358 1.95 20.60 -42.37
N GLU A 359 2.29 20.86 -43.62
CA GLU A 359 1.74 20.11 -44.77
C GLU A 359 2.29 18.70 -44.83
N ASN A 360 3.60 18.53 -44.63
CA ASN A 360 4.27 17.21 -44.63
C ASN A 360 4.27 16.55 -43.24
N TYR A 361 4.20 17.34 -42.18
CA TYR A 361 4.19 16.88 -40.77
C TYR A 361 2.94 17.37 -40.00
N PRO A 362 1.72 16.98 -40.45
CA PRO A 362 0.47 17.57 -39.92
C PRO A 362 0.17 17.21 -38.45
N THR A 363 0.71 16.09 -37.97
CA THR A 363 0.47 15.61 -36.61
C THR A 363 1.68 15.80 -35.72
N PRO A 364 1.49 16.15 -34.44
CA PRO A 364 2.58 16.19 -33.49
C PRO A 364 3.37 14.88 -33.47
N PRO A 365 4.71 14.93 -33.39
CA PRO A 365 5.53 13.74 -33.44
C PRO A 365 5.32 12.85 -32.20
N THR A 366 5.44 11.55 -32.41
CA THR A 366 5.29 10.50 -31.40
C THR A 366 6.45 9.54 -31.50
N LEU A 367 6.59 8.61 -30.54
CA LEU A 367 7.57 7.53 -30.66
C LEU A 367 7.27 6.63 -31.87
N TYR A 368 6.00 6.49 -32.23
CA TYR A 368 5.61 5.82 -33.47
C TYR A 368 6.18 6.53 -34.71
N SER A 369 6.05 7.87 -34.80
CA SER A 369 6.57 8.64 -35.93
C SER A 369 8.10 8.59 -36.03
N VAL A 370 8.81 8.58 -34.91
CA VAL A 370 10.27 8.36 -34.88
C VAL A 370 10.64 6.97 -35.39
N ALA A 371 9.95 5.94 -34.93
CA ALA A 371 10.15 4.57 -35.39
C ALA A 371 9.82 4.40 -36.90
N ALA A 372 8.71 5.01 -37.33
CA ALA A 372 8.28 4.97 -38.74
C ALA A 372 9.27 5.70 -39.67
N PHE A 373 9.78 6.86 -39.24
CA PHE A 373 10.80 7.62 -39.98
C PHE A 373 12.07 6.79 -40.20
N LEU A 374 12.61 6.18 -39.14
CA LEU A 374 13.79 5.32 -39.25
C LEU A 374 13.55 4.09 -40.13
N LYS A 375 12.34 3.53 -40.08
CA LYS A 375 11.99 2.34 -40.83
C LYS A 375 11.71 2.61 -42.33
N SER A 376 11.08 3.74 -42.64
CA SER A 376 10.81 4.17 -44.02
C SER A 376 12.11 4.49 -44.81
N SER A 377 13.17 4.78 -44.07
CA SER A 377 14.50 5.08 -44.61
C SER A 377 15.37 3.84 -44.88
N ILE A 378 14.85 2.64 -44.64
CA ILE A 378 15.55 1.38 -44.96
C ILE A 378 15.12 0.92 -46.34
N VAL A 379 16.11 0.76 -47.23
CA VAL A 379 15.89 0.20 -48.61
C VAL A 379 16.36 -1.26 -48.62
N ILE A 380 15.64 -2.10 -49.33
CA ILE A 380 16.04 -3.48 -49.59
C ILE A 380 16.78 -3.51 -50.92
N GLU A 381 18.05 -3.81 -50.87
CA GLU A 381 18.91 -3.90 -52.07
C GLU A 381 19.39 -5.34 -52.27
N GLN A 382 19.54 -5.72 -53.53
CA GLN A 382 20.14 -6.98 -53.94
C GLN A 382 21.66 -6.77 -54.02
N ASP A 383 22.43 -7.55 -53.28
CA ASP A 383 23.89 -7.49 -53.40
C ASP A 383 24.43 -8.16 -54.66
N LYS A 384 25.74 -8.10 -54.87
CA LYS A 384 26.43 -8.66 -56.02
C LYS A 384 26.24 -10.18 -56.16
N ASP A 385 25.88 -10.84 -55.06
CA ASP A 385 25.64 -12.29 -54.98
C ASP A 385 24.15 -12.63 -55.14
N GLY A 386 23.30 -11.66 -55.45
CA GLY A 386 21.86 -11.85 -55.64
C GLY A 386 21.04 -11.95 -54.33
N VAL A 387 21.68 -11.73 -53.16
CA VAL A 387 21.03 -11.81 -51.87
C VAL A 387 20.41 -10.45 -51.49
N TYR A 388 19.13 -10.45 -51.11
CA TYR A 388 18.45 -9.25 -50.63
C TYR A 388 18.93 -8.89 -49.23
N ARG A 389 19.48 -7.68 -49.07
CA ARG A 389 19.93 -7.14 -47.78
C ARG A 389 19.27 -5.80 -47.49
N GLN A 390 19.02 -5.56 -46.21
CA GLN A 390 18.58 -4.25 -45.76
C GLN A 390 19.77 -3.28 -45.83
N SER A 391 19.58 -2.15 -46.51
CA SER A 391 20.57 -1.08 -46.62
C SER A 391 20.05 0.17 -45.90
N ALA A 392 20.91 0.84 -45.16
CA ALA A 392 20.64 2.13 -44.54
C ALA A 392 20.81 3.30 -45.54
N LYS A 393 21.04 3.04 -46.82
CA LYS A 393 21.25 4.10 -47.86
C LYS A 393 20.09 5.09 -47.91
N GLY A 394 18.85 4.63 -47.78
CA GLY A 394 17.69 5.52 -47.73
C GLY A 394 17.72 6.47 -46.55
N PHE A 395 18.17 6.00 -45.35
CA PHE A 395 18.36 6.86 -44.19
C PHE A 395 19.49 7.86 -44.41
N VAL A 396 20.62 7.46 -45.04
CA VAL A 396 21.73 8.35 -45.39
C VAL A 396 21.28 9.45 -46.32
N GLU A 397 20.48 9.10 -47.35
CA GLU A 397 19.95 10.05 -48.31
C GLU A 397 18.96 11.02 -47.65
N ALA A 398 18.01 10.50 -46.87
CA ALA A 398 17.11 11.32 -46.06
C ALA A 398 17.88 12.25 -45.11
N ALA A 399 18.86 11.72 -44.38
CA ALA A 399 19.68 12.48 -43.48
C ALA A 399 20.51 13.58 -44.19
N LYS A 400 21.07 13.30 -45.37
CA LYS A 400 21.78 14.30 -46.20
C LYS A 400 20.85 15.46 -46.61
N ASN A 401 19.63 15.13 -46.99
CA ASN A 401 18.63 16.16 -47.34
C ASN A 401 18.23 17.00 -46.11
N LEU A 402 18.26 16.41 -44.94
CA LEU A 402 17.90 17.08 -43.66
C LEU A 402 19.04 17.88 -43.01
N VAL A 403 20.29 17.69 -43.45
CA VAL A 403 21.45 18.46 -42.93
C VAL A 403 21.20 19.96 -43.09
N MET A 404 20.61 20.41 -44.21
CA MET A 404 20.37 21.82 -44.49
C MET A 404 18.90 22.23 -44.27
N TYR A 405 18.11 21.43 -43.55
CA TYR A 405 16.73 21.73 -43.27
C TYR A 405 16.55 23.00 -42.44
N GLU A 406 15.70 23.90 -42.89
CA GLU A 406 15.37 25.14 -42.17
C GLU A 406 14.34 24.87 -41.09
N HIS A 407 14.81 24.61 -39.86
CA HIS A 407 13.95 24.29 -38.70
C HIS A 407 13.19 25.49 -38.12
N VAL A 408 13.71 26.68 -38.37
CA VAL A 408 13.07 27.94 -37.99
C VAL A 408 13.15 28.89 -39.24
N PRO A 409 12.04 29.07 -39.97
CA PRO A 409 12.00 29.94 -41.13
C PRO A 409 12.16 31.41 -40.71
N PRO A 410 12.41 32.35 -41.66
CA PRO A 410 12.60 33.78 -41.36
C PRO A 410 11.45 34.42 -40.60
N GLU A 411 10.21 33.99 -40.85
CA GLU A 411 9.00 34.43 -40.15
C GLU A 411 8.87 33.85 -38.74
N GLY A 412 9.70 32.90 -38.35
CA GLY A 412 9.60 32.18 -37.06
C GLY A 412 8.56 31.07 -37.07
N ILE A 413 8.41 30.43 -35.91
CA ILE A 413 7.41 29.37 -35.63
C ILE A 413 6.62 29.67 -34.39
N ASP A 414 5.37 29.29 -34.32
CA ASP A 414 4.49 29.42 -33.16
C ASP A 414 4.42 28.11 -32.40
N ILE A 415 5.22 28.02 -31.30
CA ILE A 415 5.30 26.86 -30.44
C ILE A 415 4.16 26.87 -29.43
N VAL A 416 3.35 25.83 -29.43
CA VAL A 416 2.22 25.65 -28.49
C VAL A 416 2.61 24.70 -27.38
N GLU A 417 2.60 25.20 -26.16
CA GLU A 417 3.02 24.45 -24.96
C GLU A 417 1.95 24.51 -23.88
N TRP A 418 1.85 23.42 -23.08
CA TRP A 418 0.97 23.39 -21.91
C TRP A 418 1.61 24.07 -20.70
N ASN A 419 0.90 25.03 -20.12
CA ASN A 419 1.28 25.64 -18.86
C ASN A 419 0.45 25.05 -17.70
N THR A 420 1.08 24.19 -16.89
CA THR A 420 0.45 23.55 -15.72
C THR A 420 -0.10 24.56 -14.71
N LYS A 421 0.57 25.71 -14.52
CA LYS A 421 0.14 26.74 -13.57
C LYS A 421 -1.09 27.50 -14.05
N ALA A 422 -1.12 27.83 -15.34
CA ALA A 422 -2.24 28.52 -15.99
C ALA A 422 -3.38 27.53 -16.29
N CYS A 423 -3.11 26.23 -16.38
CA CYS A 423 -4.03 25.19 -16.85
C CYS A 423 -4.56 25.46 -18.25
N SER A 424 -3.69 25.95 -19.14
CA SER A 424 -4.02 26.32 -20.52
C SER A 424 -2.83 26.10 -21.44
N TYR A 425 -3.12 25.99 -22.74
CA TYR A 425 -2.10 26.05 -23.76
C TYR A 425 -1.70 27.52 -23.99
N GLU A 426 -0.41 27.77 -24.07
CA GLU A 426 0.20 29.06 -24.37
C GLU A 426 0.98 28.94 -25.68
N THR A 427 0.87 29.97 -26.49
CA THR A 427 1.62 30.03 -27.75
C THR A 427 2.79 30.99 -27.59
N ARG A 428 3.98 30.53 -27.95
CA ARG A 428 5.20 31.32 -27.92
C ARG A 428 5.77 31.40 -29.32
N HIS A 429 5.89 32.63 -29.84
CA HIS A 429 6.58 32.89 -31.10
C HIS A 429 8.10 32.72 -30.92
N PHE A 430 8.72 31.90 -31.76
CA PHE A 430 10.13 31.55 -31.70
C PHE A 430 10.80 31.84 -33.02
N THR A 431 11.84 32.71 -32.98
CA THR A 431 12.51 33.26 -34.17
C THR A 431 13.91 32.69 -34.36
N GLN A 432 14.50 32.94 -35.54
CA GLN A 432 15.91 32.63 -35.80
C GLN A 432 16.86 33.34 -34.85
N ALA A 433 16.50 34.54 -34.34
CA ALA A 433 17.28 35.27 -33.37
C ALA A 433 17.30 34.53 -32.00
N ASP A 434 16.14 33.95 -31.60
CA ASP A 434 16.04 33.14 -30.36
C ASP A 434 16.87 31.87 -30.48
N LEU A 435 16.82 31.20 -31.63
CA LEU A 435 17.65 30.02 -31.91
C LEU A 435 19.14 30.34 -31.76
N ARG A 436 19.62 31.48 -32.32
CA ARG A 436 21.02 31.94 -32.17
C ARG A 436 21.35 32.27 -30.72
N ALA A 437 20.42 32.87 -29.99
CA ALA A 437 20.63 33.20 -28.58
C ALA A 437 20.81 31.95 -27.71
N ILE A 438 20.13 30.86 -28.03
CA ILE A 438 20.32 29.56 -27.37
C ILE A 438 21.66 28.90 -27.73
N TYR A 439 22.11 29.07 -29.00
CA TYR A 439 23.32 28.44 -29.54
C TYR A 439 24.35 29.46 -30.05
N PRO A 440 24.89 30.36 -29.20
CA PRO A 440 25.72 31.49 -29.63
C PRO A 440 27.06 31.10 -30.26
N ASN A 441 27.54 29.86 -29.95
CA ASN A 441 28.84 29.39 -30.43
C ASN A 441 28.77 28.56 -31.72
N SER A 442 27.61 28.47 -32.36
CA SER A 442 27.42 27.71 -33.61
C SER A 442 27.89 28.50 -34.86
N THR A 443 29.17 28.86 -34.89
CA THR A 443 29.78 29.71 -35.94
C THR A 443 29.72 29.08 -37.34
N SER A 444 29.70 27.78 -37.45
CA SER A 444 29.61 27.06 -38.75
C SER A 444 28.28 27.23 -39.49
N LEU A 445 27.26 27.78 -38.84
CA LEU A 445 25.89 27.92 -39.37
C LEU A 445 25.51 29.42 -39.59
N ASN A 446 26.46 30.32 -39.57
CA ASN A 446 26.19 31.77 -39.82
C ASN A 446 25.53 32.04 -41.19
N SER A 447 25.73 31.13 -42.18
CA SER A 447 25.12 31.19 -43.49
C SER A 447 23.74 30.52 -43.58
N MET A 448 23.31 29.82 -42.52
CA MET A 448 22.06 29.07 -42.43
C MET A 448 21.35 29.35 -41.10
N PRO A 449 20.83 30.56 -40.95
CA PRO A 449 20.35 31.02 -39.66
C PRO A 449 19.15 30.27 -39.08
N GLY A 450 18.38 29.60 -39.96
CA GLY A 450 17.20 28.81 -39.54
C GLY A 450 17.47 27.34 -39.29
N THR A 451 18.69 26.85 -39.59
CA THR A 451 19.02 25.43 -39.31
C THR A 451 19.41 25.21 -37.88
N HIS A 452 18.83 24.22 -37.21
CA HIS A 452 19.13 23.88 -35.84
C HIS A 452 20.54 23.31 -35.69
N PRO A 453 21.45 23.93 -34.88
CA PRO A 453 22.87 23.58 -34.85
C PRO A 453 23.16 22.13 -34.48
N ILE A 454 22.50 21.62 -33.45
CA ILE A 454 22.75 20.28 -32.90
C ILE A 454 22.20 19.21 -33.86
N ILE A 455 21.06 19.45 -34.50
CA ILE A 455 20.50 18.55 -35.50
C ILE A 455 21.43 18.49 -36.71
N TYR A 456 21.94 19.63 -37.17
CA TYR A 456 22.94 19.73 -38.24
C TYR A 456 24.19 18.89 -37.92
N GLN A 457 24.82 19.15 -36.77
CA GLN A 457 26.05 18.45 -36.38
C GLN A 457 25.84 16.96 -36.26
N ALA A 458 24.73 16.53 -35.68
CA ALA A 458 24.42 15.11 -35.52
C ALA A 458 24.14 14.42 -36.86
N PHE A 459 23.42 15.06 -37.81
CA PHE A 459 23.24 14.47 -39.15
C PHE A 459 24.56 14.41 -39.92
N VAL A 460 25.41 15.43 -39.83
CA VAL A 460 26.77 15.39 -40.45
C VAL A 460 27.58 14.24 -39.86
N GLU A 461 27.61 14.07 -38.55
CA GLU A 461 28.31 12.97 -37.90
C GLU A 461 27.76 11.61 -38.37
N ILE A 462 26.44 11.43 -38.33
CA ILE A 462 25.77 10.20 -38.73
C ILE A 462 26.08 9.85 -40.22
N THR A 463 26.00 10.83 -41.10
CA THR A 463 26.22 10.62 -42.57
C THR A 463 27.67 10.44 -42.95
N SER A 464 28.65 10.75 -42.04
CA SER A 464 30.06 10.53 -42.25
C SER A 464 30.51 9.09 -41.90
N LYS A 465 29.67 8.31 -41.26
CA LYS A 465 29.99 6.95 -40.86
C LYS A 465 29.96 5.97 -42.03
N PRO A 466 30.81 4.90 -42.00
CA PRO A 466 30.76 3.83 -42.98
C PRO A 466 29.38 3.14 -43.04
N ASP A 467 28.96 2.73 -44.21
CA ASP A 467 27.61 2.13 -44.42
C ASP A 467 27.32 0.92 -43.51
N ASN A 468 28.30 0.05 -43.28
CA ASN A 468 28.13 -1.12 -42.42
C ASN A 468 27.93 -0.74 -40.94
N GLU A 469 28.69 0.27 -40.46
CA GLU A 469 28.55 0.79 -39.09
C GLU A 469 27.20 1.46 -38.93
N LEU A 470 26.84 2.34 -39.88
CA LEU A 470 25.57 3.04 -39.85
C LEU A 470 24.37 2.09 -39.90
N GLY A 471 24.44 1.05 -40.75
CA GLY A 471 23.43 -0.01 -40.79
C GLY A 471 23.20 -0.68 -39.46
N SER A 472 24.28 -0.97 -38.71
CA SER A 472 24.20 -1.56 -37.39
C SER A 472 23.61 -0.59 -36.37
N ILE A 473 23.96 0.70 -36.40
CA ILE A 473 23.42 1.76 -35.54
C ILE A 473 21.92 1.92 -35.75
N VAL A 474 21.48 2.05 -37.02
CA VAL A 474 20.06 2.18 -37.37
C VAL A 474 19.27 0.92 -37.00
N SER A 475 19.86 -0.26 -37.16
CA SER A 475 19.25 -1.52 -36.71
C SER A 475 19.06 -1.55 -35.19
N THR A 476 20.04 -1.07 -34.42
CA THR A 476 19.94 -0.95 -32.95
C THR A 476 18.83 0.02 -32.55
N ALA A 477 18.77 1.19 -33.19
CA ALA A 477 17.72 2.19 -32.96
C ALA A 477 16.32 1.63 -33.29
N ASN A 478 16.18 0.92 -34.41
CA ASN A 478 14.92 0.27 -34.80
C ASN A 478 14.49 -0.82 -33.83
N THR A 479 15.46 -1.58 -33.28
CA THR A 479 15.17 -2.60 -32.26
C THR A 479 14.63 -1.98 -30.99
N ALA A 480 15.21 -0.87 -30.57
CA ALA A 480 14.79 -0.13 -29.37
C ALA A 480 13.38 0.48 -29.52
N LEU A 481 12.99 0.84 -30.75
CA LEU A 481 11.71 1.48 -31.04
C LEU A 481 10.62 0.52 -31.53
N LYS A 482 10.90 -0.77 -31.71
CA LYS A 482 9.98 -1.73 -32.34
C LYS A 482 8.62 -1.84 -31.66
N GLU A 483 8.60 -1.76 -30.32
CA GLU A 483 7.37 -1.90 -29.53
C GLU A 483 6.40 -0.73 -29.78
N TYR A 484 6.90 0.46 -30.10
CA TYR A 484 6.09 1.65 -30.35
C TYR A 484 5.38 1.63 -31.72
N LEU A 485 5.64 0.61 -32.54
CA LEU A 485 4.89 0.34 -33.77
C LEU A 485 3.57 -0.42 -33.53
N ASP A 486 3.34 -0.92 -32.31
CA ASP A 486 2.07 -1.51 -31.92
C ASP A 486 0.95 -0.45 -32.01
N PRO A 487 -0.17 -0.72 -32.70
CA PRO A 487 -1.22 0.28 -32.92
C PRO A 487 -1.87 0.78 -31.62
N LEU A 488 -2.02 -0.08 -30.61
CA LEU A 488 -2.61 0.30 -29.31
C LEU A 488 -1.64 1.20 -28.54
N LEU A 489 -0.38 0.80 -28.45
CA LEU A 489 0.65 1.60 -27.81
C LEU A 489 0.83 2.95 -28.55
N ALA A 490 0.87 2.95 -29.87
CA ALA A 490 0.95 4.16 -30.68
C ALA A 490 -0.24 5.11 -30.42
N SER A 491 -1.47 4.57 -30.35
CA SER A 491 -2.67 5.36 -30.05
C SER A 491 -2.64 5.99 -28.67
N ASN A 492 -2.25 5.21 -27.63
CA ASN A 492 -2.23 5.68 -26.25
C ASN A 492 -0.99 6.53 -25.90
N THR A 493 -0.01 6.62 -26.82
CA THR A 493 1.15 7.53 -26.74
C THR A 493 1.15 8.64 -27.79
N SER A 494 0.00 8.88 -28.46
CA SER A 494 -0.11 9.86 -29.54
C SER A 494 -0.26 11.31 -29.06
N VAL A 495 -0.90 11.52 -27.95
CA VAL A 495 -1.15 12.83 -27.32
C VAL A 495 -0.99 12.74 -25.82
N SER A 496 -0.91 13.88 -25.15
CA SER A 496 -0.82 13.93 -23.68
C SER A 496 -2.11 14.49 -23.08
N ASP A 497 -2.84 13.65 -22.38
CA ASP A 497 -4.00 14.03 -21.54
C ASP A 497 -3.54 14.61 -20.17
N PHE A 498 -2.26 14.45 -19.83
CA PHE A 498 -1.55 15.01 -18.67
C PHE A 498 -0.06 15.12 -18.99
N CYS A 499 0.70 15.86 -18.18
CA CYS A 499 2.17 15.89 -18.25
C CYS A 499 2.80 15.59 -16.90
N ILE A 500 4.10 15.38 -16.91
CA ILE A 500 4.89 15.07 -15.70
C ILE A 500 4.79 16.20 -14.68
N ASP A 501 4.83 17.46 -15.11
CA ASP A 501 4.72 18.60 -14.20
C ASP A 501 3.38 18.68 -13.50
N ASP A 502 2.29 18.25 -14.14
CA ASP A 502 0.95 18.23 -13.54
C ASP A 502 0.88 17.35 -12.29
N LEU A 503 1.68 16.30 -12.20
CA LEU A 503 1.64 15.36 -11.09
C LEU A 503 2.01 16.00 -9.74
N MET A 504 2.86 17.01 -9.75
CA MET A 504 3.28 17.70 -8.54
C MET A 504 2.82 19.18 -8.47
N ASN A 505 2.46 19.79 -9.58
CA ASN A 505 2.23 21.24 -9.66
C ASN A 505 0.82 21.64 -10.08
N TYR A 506 -0.03 20.72 -10.51
CA TYR A 506 -1.43 21.01 -10.85
C TYR A 506 -2.20 21.60 -9.65
N LYS A 507 -3.31 22.29 -9.92
CA LYS A 507 -4.14 22.93 -8.87
C LYS A 507 -4.72 21.94 -7.84
N LYS A 508 -4.96 20.68 -8.24
CA LYS A 508 -5.44 19.58 -7.40
C LYS A 508 -4.38 18.48 -7.33
N PRO A 509 -4.30 17.70 -6.24
CA PRO A 509 -3.42 16.54 -6.22
C PRO A 509 -3.87 15.50 -7.26
N VAL A 510 -2.92 14.83 -7.86
CA VAL A 510 -3.14 13.83 -8.93
C VAL A 510 -2.90 12.42 -8.39
N SER A 511 -3.79 11.50 -8.73
CA SER A 511 -3.63 10.07 -8.50
C SER A 511 -3.52 9.37 -9.84
N LEU A 512 -2.29 9.08 -10.25
CA LEU A 512 -2.00 8.40 -11.51
C LEU A 512 -1.81 6.91 -11.25
N TYR A 513 -2.54 6.08 -11.99
CA TYR A 513 -2.40 4.62 -11.97
C TYR A 513 -1.81 4.18 -13.30
N LEU A 514 -0.59 3.63 -13.24
CA LEU A 514 0.10 3.03 -14.38
C LEU A 514 -0.31 1.56 -14.44
N VAL A 515 -1.26 1.27 -15.31
CA VAL A 515 -1.88 -0.05 -15.38
C VAL A 515 -1.18 -0.90 -16.44
N THR A 516 -0.80 -2.12 -16.04
CA THR A 516 -0.16 -3.09 -16.94
C THR A 516 -0.84 -4.44 -16.81
N PRO A 517 -1.44 -4.97 -17.89
CA PRO A 517 -1.85 -6.36 -17.92
C PRO A 517 -0.66 -7.30 -17.66
N PRO A 518 -0.82 -8.38 -16.87
CA PRO A 518 0.28 -9.30 -16.59
C PRO A 518 0.94 -9.92 -17.83
N SER A 519 0.17 -10.09 -18.92
CA SER A 519 0.66 -10.58 -20.22
C SER A 519 1.67 -9.65 -20.89
N ASP A 520 1.55 -8.33 -20.64
CA ASP A 520 2.33 -7.28 -21.29
C ASP A 520 3.43 -6.70 -20.42
N LEU A 521 3.63 -7.24 -19.23
CA LEU A 521 4.51 -6.67 -18.23
C LEU A 521 5.94 -6.41 -18.74
N LEU A 522 6.55 -7.40 -19.40
CA LEU A 522 7.90 -7.26 -19.95
C LEU A 522 7.94 -6.32 -21.16
N ARG A 523 6.92 -6.39 -22.01
CA ARG A 523 6.82 -5.57 -23.24
C ARG A 523 6.65 -4.09 -22.92
N LEU A 524 5.88 -3.75 -21.89
CA LEU A 524 5.60 -2.37 -21.48
C LEU A 524 6.61 -1.81 -20.44
N ALA A 525 7.49 -2.64 -19.88
CA ALA A 525 8.50 -2.18 -18.94
C ALA A 525 9.32 -0.97 -19.43
N PRO A 526 9.74 -0.88 -20.73
CA PRO A 526 10.47 0.28 -21.24
C PRO A 526 9.71 1.61 -21.13
N ILE A 527 8.41 1.65 -21.42
CA ILE A 527 7.61 2.89 -21.36
C ILE A 527 7.45 3.37 -19.89
N PHE A 528 7.26 2.44 -18.94
CA PHE A 528 7.17 2.81 -17.54
C PHE A 528 8.53 3.20 -16.95
N ARG A 529 9.62 2.54 -17.36
CA ARG A 529 10.98 3.02 -17.02
C ARG A 529 11.19 4.44 -17.51
N LEU A 530 10.83 4.69 -18.78
CA LEU A 530 10.90 6.04 -19.37
C LEU A 530 10.12 7.04 -18.51
N PHE A 531 8.89 6.69 -18.13
CA PHE A 531 8.04 7.55 -17.31
C PHE A 531 8.70 7.89 -15.95
N PHE A 532 9.16 6.90 -15.20
CA PHE A 532 9.77 7.12 -13.88
C PHE A 532 11.09 7.89 -13.97
N GLU A 533 11.93 7.60 -14.95
CA GLU A 533 13.18 8.32 -15.19
C GLU A 533 12.94 9.80 -15.54
N MET A 534 11.99 10.06 -16.44
CA MET A 534 11.63 11.42 -16.82
C MET A 534 11.01 12.18 -15.64
N MET A 535 10.17 11.52 -14.83
CA MET A 535 9.57 12.11 -13.63
C MET A 535 10.64 12.59 -12.64
N VAL A 536 11.63 11.74 -12.35
CA VAL A 536 12.74 12.11 -11.47
C VAL A 536 13.57 13.23 -12.06
N ARG A 537 13.98 13.11 -13.32
CA ARG A 537 14.81 14.12 -14.00
C ARG A 537 14.12 15.48 -14.12
N HIS A 538 12.81 15.48 -14.35
CA HIS A 538 12.04 16.72 -14.44
C HIS A 538 11.97 17.44 -13.10
N HIS A 539 11.60 16.76 -12.03
CA HIS A 539 11.37 17.41 -10.73
C HIS A 539 12.64 17.58 -9.88
N ALA A 540 13.71 16.85 -10.14
CA ALA A 540 14.96 16.95 -9.41
C ALA A 540 15.93 18.06 -9.94
N ARG A 541 15.51 18.92 -10.88
CA ARG A 541 16.36 19.96 -11.49
C ARG A 541 16.72 21.07 -10.51
N SER A 542 15.82 21.45 -9.63
CA SER A 542 16.01 22.57 -8.71
C SER A 542 15.37 22.28 -7.37
N ILE A 543 16.13 22.41 -6.31
CA ILE A 543 15.65 22.28 -4.92
C ILE A 543 14.70 23.42 -4.53
N GLY A 544 14.68 24.50 -5.31
CA GLY A 544 13.91 25.69 -5.02
C GLY A 544 14.72 26.79 -4.39
N THR A 545 14.04 27.78 -3.79
CA THR A 545 14.66 28.92 -3.12
C THR A 545 14.89 28.61 -1.64
N TYR A 546 15.96 29.14 -1.08
CA TYR A 546 16.20 29.09 0.36
C TYR A 546 15.57 30.33 1.03
N VAL A 547 14.73 30.07 2.03
CA VAL A 547 14.12 31.13 2.86
C VAL A 547 14.50 30.86 4.32
N ASN A 548 15.17 31.79 4.98
CA ASN A 548 15.64 31.63 6.36
C ASN A 548 16.48 30.36 6.61
N GLY A 549 17.34 30.00 5.65
CA GLY A 549 18.21 28.81 5.74
C GLY A 549 17.49 27.46 5.50
N GLN A 550 16.20 27.47 5.19
CA GLN A 550 15.44 26.29 4.84
C GLN A 550 15.11 26.26 3.34
N ALA A 551 15.27 25.11 2.72
CA ALA A 551 14.87 24.92 1.33
C ALA A 551 13.34 25.00 1.21
N LYS A 552 12.85 25.96 0.43
CA LYS A 552 11.44 26.06 0.04
C LYS A 552 11.24 25.22 -1.22
N SER A 553 10.44 24.17 -1.12
CA SER A 553 10.14 23.29 -2.25
C SER A 553 9.41 24.02 -3.38
N ASN A 554 9.73 23.67 -4.62
CA ASN A 554 9.10 24.21 -5.83
C ASN A 554 7.83 23.47 -6.25
N TYR A 555 7.34 22.52 -5.45
CA TYR A 555 6.15 21.73 -5.75
C TYR A 555 4.95 22.12 -4.87
N LYS A 556 3.74 22.00 -5.41
CA LYS A 556 2.48 22.17 -4.65
C LYS A 556 2.12 20.93 -3.86
N HIS A 557 2.32 19.75 -4.45
CA HIS A 557 1.94 18.46 -3.90
C HIS A 557 3.16 17.54 -3.82
N LYS A 558 3.37 16.90 -2.66
CA LYS A 558 4.30 15.78 -2.58
C LYS A 558 3.80 14.64 -3.47
N CYS A 559 4.70 13.84 -4.03
CA CYS A 559 4.34 12.69 -4.84
C CYS A 559 4.84 11.40 -4.18
N LEU A 560 3.93 10.44 -4.00
CA LEU A 560 4.26 9.09 -3.56
C LEU A 560 4.40 8.19 -4.78
N PHE A 561 5.56 7.56 -4.96
CA PHE A 561 5.78 6.50 -5.92
C PHE A 561 5.48 5.17 -5.24
N LEU A 562 4.27 4.65 -5.43
CA LEU A 562 3.82 3.38 -4.88
C LEU A 562 4.04 2.30 -5.94
N MET A 563 5.12 1.54 -5.78
CA MET A 563 5.56 0.54 -6.73
C MET A 563 5.20 -0.87 -6.22
N ASP A 564 3.99 -1.32 -6.57
CA ASP A 564 3.58 -2.70 -6.31
C ASP A 564 4.30 -3.63 -7.30
N GLU A 565 5.20 -4.45 -6.80
CA GLU A 565 6.12 -5.28 -7.60
C GLU A 565 7.19 -4.45 -8.34
N PHE A 566 8.05 -3.75 -7.58
CA PHE A 566 9.12 -2.91 -8.14
C PHE A 566 10.04 -3.67 -9.11
N SER A 567 10.35 -4.93 -8.80
CA SER A 567 11.19 -5.78 -9.65
C SER A 567 10.61 -6.05 -11.04
N SER A 568 9.30 -5.88 -11.24
CA SER A 568 8.65 -6.07 -12.55
C SER A 568 9.03 -5.03 -13.60
N LEU A 569 9.51 -3.86 -13.16
CA LEU A 569 9.96 -2.79 -14.04
C LEU A 569 11.37 -3.02 -14.59
N GLY A 570 12.05 -4.10 -14.18
CA GLY A 570 13.43 -4.38 -14.56
C GLY A 570 14.43 -3.45 -13.90
N ASN A 571 15.58 -3.25 -14.56
CA ASN A 571 16.63 -2.40 -14.02
C ASN A 571 16.35 -0.91 -14.25
N LEU A 572 16.07 -0.20 -13.18
CA LEU A 572 15.92 1.26 -13.09
C LEU A 572 17.18 1.85 -12.45
N GLN A 573 18.34 1.71 -13.09
CA GLN A 573 19.63 2.04 -12.47
C GLN A 573 19.75 3.53 -12.11
N SER A 574 19.33 4.44 -13.00
CA SER A 574 19.31 5.87 -12.70
C SER A 574 18.37 6.20 -11.54
N PHE A 575 17.18 5.61 -11.53
CA PHE A 575 16.22 5.78 -10.45
C PHE A 575 16.78 5.27 -9.10
N ALA A 576 17.39 4.08 -9.08
CA ALA A 576 18.01 3.52 -7.88
C ALA A 576 19.11 4.44 -7.31
N ALA A 577 19.94 5.04 -8.19
CA ALA A 577 20.95 5.99 -7.80
C ALA A 577 20.36 7.29 -7.22
N THR A 578 19.20 7.70 -7.68
CA THR A 578 18.54 8.95 -7.24
C THR A 578 17.81 8.84 -5.90
N LEU A 579 17.54 7.63 -5.41
CA LEU A 579 16.85 7.39 -4.12
C LEU A 579 17.51 8.13 -2.95
N SER A 580 18.81 8.37 -2.99
CA SER A 580 19.53 9.06 -1.92
C SER A 580 19.13 10.53 -1.74
N TYR A 581 18.59 11.20 -2.78
CA TYR A 581 18.32 12.64 -2.76
C TYR A 581 16.89 13.07 -3.17
N ILE A 582 16.10 12.23 -3.88
CA ILE A 582 14.79 12.64 -4.39
C ILE A 582 13.76 12.95 -3.30
N ALA A 583 13.99 12.46 -2.08
CA ALA A 583 13.19 12.82 -0.91
C ALA A 583 13.17 14.35 -0.65
N GLY A 584 14.29 15.03 -0.91
CA GLY A 584 14.42 16.49 -0.80
C GLY A 584 13.57 17.26 -1.81
N TYR A 585 13.23 16.65 -2.91
CA TYR A 585 12.39 17.20 -3.99
C TYR A 585 10.89 16.84 -3.84
N GLY A 586 10.49 16.30 -2.69
CA GLY A 586 9.09 15.95 -2.42
C GLY A 586 8.62 14.64 -3.02
N MET A 587 9.51 13.84 -3.56
CA MET A 587 9.24 12.53 -4.10
C MET A 587 9.54 11.45 -3.04
N LYS A 588 8.50 10.77 -2.56
CA LYS A 588 8.61 9.67 -1.60
C LYS A 588 8.39 8.35 -2.30
N VAL A 589 9.24 7.38 -2.05
CA VAL A 589 9.17 6.08 -2.70
C VAL A 589 8.73 5.02 -1.70
N PHE A 590 7.81 4.17 -2.15
CA PHE A 590 7.29 3.02 -1.45
C PHE A 590 7.46 1.79 -2.35
N LEU A 591 8.58 1.10 -2.17
CA LEU A 591 8.98 -0.08 -2.95
C LEU A 591 8.39 -1.33 -2.33
N ILE A 592 7.79 -2.18 -3.13
CA ILE A 592 7.28 -3.48 -2.70
C ILE A 592 7.89 -4.57 -3.55
N ASN A 593 8.47 -5.59 -2.90
CA ASN A 593 9.11 -6.75 -3.52
C ASN A 593 8.69 -8.03 -2.80
N GLN A 594 8.81 -9.17 -3.45
CA GLN A 594 8.43 -10.46 -2.87
C GLN A 594 9.53 -11.04 -1.98
N GLY A 595 10.81 -10.77 -2.29
CA GLY A 595 11.96 -11.23 -1.55
C GLY A 595 13.23 -10.49 -1.98
N LEU A 596 14.30 -10.59 -1.19
CA LEU A 596 15.61 -10.04 -1.52
C LEU A 596 16.23 -10.64 -2.80
N PRO A 597 16.05 -11.95 -3.09
CA PRO A 597 16.61 -12.53 -4.31
C PRO A 597 16.15 -11.82 -5.59
N GLN A 598 14.92 -11.27 -5.63
CA GLN A 598 14.42 -10.51 -6.79
C GLN A 598 15.21 -9.20 -6.98
N ILE A 599 15.43 -8.45 -5.91
CA ILE A 599 16.19 -7.20 -5.96
C ILE A 599 17.65 -7.50 -6.35
N ASN A 600 18.23 -8.49 -5.69
CA ASN A 600 19.64 -8.87 -5.90
C ASN A 600 19.89 -9.44 -7.31
N GLY A 601 18.90 -10.10 -7.92
CA GLY A 601 18.99 -10.60 -9.28
C GLY A 601 19.04 -9.50 -10.34
N ILE A 602 18.38 -8.36 -10.08
CA ILE A 602 18.34 -7.22 -11.02
C ILE A 602 19.48 -6.23 -10.77
N TYR A 603 19.73 -5.90 -9.50
CA TYR A 603 20.64 -4.80 -9.10
C TYR A 603 21.96 -5.26 -8.52
N GLY A 604 22.19 -6.58 -8.37
CA GLY A 604 23.34 -7.15 -7.68
C GLY A 604 23.19 -7.17 -6.16
N LYS A 605 24.04 -7.95 -5.48
CA LYS A 605 23.97 -8.10 -4.01
C LYS A 605 24.37 -6.81 -3.27
N ASP A 606 25.23 -6.00 -3.85
CA ASP A 606 25.75 -4.76 -3.24
C ASP A 606 24.91 -3.53 -3.62
N ASN A 607 23.63 -3.73 -3.95
CA ASN A 607 22.75 -2.63 -4.31
C ASN A 607 22.40 -1.74 -3.09
N GLN A 608 22.20 -0.46 -3.37
CA GLN A 608 21.90 0.54 -2.34
C GLN A 608 20.40 0.77 -2.10
N ILE A 609 19.51 0.00 -2.74
CA ILE A 609 18.08 0.27 -2.72
C ILE A 609 17.53 0.20 -1.30
N LEU A 610 17.77 -0.92 -0.59
CA LEU A 610 17.30 -1.08 0.79
C LEU A 610 18.02 -0.17 1.79
N MET A 611 19.27 0.20 1.50
CA MET A 611 20.03 1.14 2.36
C MET A 611 19.43 2.54 2.33
N ASN A 612 18.89 2.97 1.19
CA ASN A 612 18.21 4.26 1.02
C ASN A 612 16.79 4.26 1.58
N CYS A 613 16.23 3.10 1.95
CA CYS A 613 14.93 3.00 2.58
C CYS A 613 15.05 3.05 4.10
N HIS A 614 14.58 4.13 4.70
CA HIS A 614 14.64 4.34 6.15
C HIS A 614 13.71 3.40 6.93
N LEU A 615 12.55 3.08 6.35
CA LEU A 615 11.59 2.13 6.87
C LEU A 615 11.61 0.86 6.02
N LYS A 616 11.81 -0.29 6.67
CA LYS A 616 11.77 -1.60 6.04
C LYS A 616 10.67 -2.42 6.71
N ILE A 617 9.76 -2.95 5.93
CA ILE A 617 8.63 -3.73 6.43
C ILE A 617 8.78 -5.16 5.92
N PHE A 618 8.74 -6.13 6.82
CA PHE A 618 8.86 -7.55 6.50
C PHE A 618 7.58 -8.27 6.90
N TYR A 619 6.97 -8.93 5.91
CA TYR A 619 5.99 -9.98 6.12
C TYR A 619 6.71 -11.32 6.28
N ALA A 620 5.97 -12.39 6.59
CA ALA A 620 6.58 -13.72 6.70
C ALA A 620 7.33 -14.07 5.39
N PRO A 621 8.68 -14.11 5.38
CA PRO A 621 9.45 -14.38 4.18
C PRO A 621 9.40 -15.87 3.83
N ASN A 622 9.39 -16.19 2.52
CA ASN A 622 9.43 -17.58 2.05
C ASN A 622 10.86 -18.06 1.78
N ASP A 623 11.81 -17.13 1.61
CA ASP A 623 13.21 -17.44 1.31
C ASP A 623 14.14 -17.21 2.52
N ASN A 624 15.27 -17.90 2.51
CA ASN A 624 16.22 -17.84 3.62
C ASN A 624 16.99 -16.53 3.66
N ASP A 625 17.36 -15.97 2.51
CA ASP A 625 18.17 -14.76 2.44
C ASP A 625 17.42 -13.57 3.06
N THR A 626 16.13 -13.42 2.74
CA THR A 626 15.26 -12.40 3.35
C THR A 626 15.09 -12.64 4.85
N ALA A 627 14.87 -13.89 5.28
CA ALA A 627 14.70 -14.21 6.68
C ALA A 627 15.96 -13.89 7.51
N GLN A 628 17.12 -14.26 7.00
CA GLN A 628 18.41 -14.03 7.67
C GLN A 628 18.77 -12.53 7.68
N TYR A 629 18.49 -11.81 6.60
CA TYR A 629 18.67 -10.37 6.55
C TYR A 629 17.82 -9.66 7.61
N ALA A 630 16.53 -9.98 7.68
CA ALA A 630 15.63 -9.39 8.65
C ALA A 630 16.02 -9.74 10.10
N GLU A 631 16.43 -10.99 10.38
CA GLU A 631 16.96 -11.41 11.68
C GLU A 631 18.17 -10.58 12.09
N THR A 632 19.12 -10.36 11.15
CA THR A 632 20.33 -9.57 11.40
C THR A 632 20.00 -8.11 11.70
N GLU A 633 19.10 -7.50 10.93
CA GLU A 633 18.64 -6.12 11.12
C GLU A 633 17.89 -5.91 12.46
N LEU A 634 17.16 -6.94 12.94
CA LEU A 634 16.46 -6.91 14.22
C LEU A 634 17.41 -6.90 15.43
N GLY A 635 18.61 -7.45 15.26
CA GLY A 635 19.64 -7.47 16.30
C GLY A 635 19.39 -8.52 17.36
N LYS A 636 20.25 -8.50 18.39
CA LYS A 636 20.26 -9.49 19.48
C LYS A 636 19.79 -8.87 20.78
N THR A 637 19.09 -9.66 21.58
CA THR A 637 18.66 -9.36 22.95
C THR A 637 19.37 -10.31 23.94
N THR A 638 19.49 -9.89 25.18
CA THR A 638 20.02 -10.75 26.27
C THR A 638 18.88 -11.54 26.90
N ILE A 639 19.00 -12.85 26.97
CA ILE A 639 18.07 -13.72 27.69
C ILE A 639 18.75 -14.40 28.86
N GLU A 640 17.99 -14.67 29.92
CA GLU A 640 18.41 -15.50 31.04
C GLU A 640 17.99 -16.94 30.84
N THR A 641 18.94 -17.83 30.84
CA THR A 641 18.72 -19.29 30.89
C THR A 641 18.94 -19.80 32.30
N LYS A 642 17.92 -20.50 32.83
CA LYS A 642 17.99 -21.12 34.16
C LYS A 642 18.15 -22.62 34.02
N SER A 643 19.31 -23.12 34.39
CA SER A 643 19.58 -24.56 34.49
C SER A 643 19.31 -25.02 35.91
N LYS A 644 18.45 -26.03 36.04
CA LYS A 644 18.15 -26.67 37.32
C LYS A 644 18.80 -28.03 37.38
N SER A 645 19.78 -28.22 38.25
CA SER A 645 20.41 -29.51 38.52
C SER A 645 19.85 -30.08 39.83
N ARG A 646 19.37 -31.32 39.79
CA ARG A 646 18.84 -32.05 40.96
C ARG A 646 19.77 -33.21 41.24
N ASN A 647 20.41 -33.17 42.43
CA ASN A 647 21.20 -34.32 42.88
C ASN A 647 20.26 -35.45 43.34
N ALA A 648 20.27 -36.59 42.65
CA ALA A 648 19.38 -37.73 42.88
C ALA A 648 19.85 -38.65 44.00
N GLY A 649 20.52 -38.16 45.07
CA GLY A 649 21.14 -39.00 46.09
C GLY A 649 20.76 -38.74 47.55
N ARG A 650 19.84 -37.80 47.86
CA ARG A 650 19.41 -37.53 49.23
C ARG A 650 17.90 -37.30 49.33
N LEU A 651 17.27 -37.76 50.42
CA LEU A 651 15.84 -37.66 50.71
C LEU A 651 15.30 -36.21 50.77
N ILE A 652 16.20 -35.22 50.87
CA ILE A 652 15.88 -33.79 50.79
C ILE A 652 16.80 -33.22 49.70
N GLY A 653 16.32 -33.22 48.45
CA GLY A 653 17.09 -32.77 47.29
C GLY A 653 17.22 -31.26 47.22
N TYR A 654 18.40 -30.70 47.42
CA TYR A 654 18.70 -29.31 47.04
C TYR A 654 18.68 -29.17 45.50
N THR A 655 17.83 -28.26 45.05
CA THR A 655 17.81 -27.89 43.61
C THR A 655 18.81 -26.73 43.44
N ASN A 656 19.92 -26.98 42.79
CA ASN A 656 20.84 -25.92 42.43
C ASN A 656 20.35 -25.24 41.14
N THR A 657 20.10 -23.95 41.20
CA THR A 657 19.65 -23.16 40.05
C THR A 657 20.78 -22.26 39.59
N SER A 658 21.40 -22.58 38.46
CA SER A 658 22.37 -21.70 37.81
C SER A 658 21.65 -20.79 36.80
N THR A 659 21.94 -19.50 36.83
CA THR A 659 21.41 -18.51 35.90
C THR A 659 22.56 -18.02 35.04
N SER A 660 22.47 -18.22 33.73
CA SER A 660 23.44 -17.71 32.76
C SER A 660 22.73 -16.75 31.75
N GLN A 661 23.46 -15.74 31.32
CA GLN A 661 22.97 -14.80 30.29
C GLN A 661 23.58 -15.19 28.96
N MET A 662 22.78 -15.15 27.90
CA MET A 662 23.21 -15.44 26.55
C MET A 662 22.52 -14.53 25.53
N ALA A 663 23.22 -14.32 24.38
CA ALA A 663 22.65 -13.62 23.25
C ALA A 663 21.60 -14.49 22.56
N ARG A 664 20.47 -13.86 22.19
CA ARG A 664 19.47 -14.45 21.30
C ARG A 664 19.02 -13.40 20.31
N SER A 665 18.79 -13.77 19.05
CA SER A 665 18.14 -12.88 18.09
C SER A 665 16.79 -12.42 18.64
N LEU A 666 16.43 -11.14 18.46
CA LEU A 666 15.15 -10.60 18.94
C LEU A 666 13.98 -11.39 18.35
N MET A 667 14.12 -11.81 17.09
CA MET A 667 13.26 -12.78 16.40
C MET A 667 14.15 -13.56 15.43
N THR A 668 14.06 -14.88 15.44
CA THR A 668 14.85 -15.74 14.53
C THR A 668 14.23 -15.81 13.15
N GLY A 669 15.00 -16.18 12.13
CA GLY A 669 14.50 -16.38 10.77
C GLY A 669 13.32 -17.37 10.70
N ASP A 670 13.37 -18.43 11.51
CA ASP A 670 12.26 -19.39 11.61
C ASP A 670 11.00 -18.81 12.25
N GLU A 671 11.15 -17.93 13.24
CA GLU A 671 10.03 -17.21 13.86
C GLU A 671 9.41 -16.21 12.87
N LEU A 672 10.26 -15.51 12.08
CA LEU A 672 9.82 -14.60 11.02
C LEU A 672 8.99 -15.33 9.96
N LYS A 673 9.44 -16.52 9.51
CA LYS A 673 8.70 -17.33 8.51
C LYS A 673 7.33 -17.82 9.00
N ARG A 674 7.11 -17.88 10.31
CA ARG A 674 5.86 -18.33 10.93
C ARG A 674 4.92 -17.19 11.34
N MET A 675 5.22 -15.94 10.94
CA MET A 675 4.32 -14.81 11.17
C MET A 675 3.10 -14.91 10.22
N GLU A 676 1.91 -15.18 10.75
CA GLU A 676 0.69 -15.26 9.96
C GLU A 676 0.09 -13.86 9.70
N ASP A 677 -0.46 -13.26 10.76
CA ASP A 677 -1.17 -11.96 10.72
C ASP A 677 -0.31 -10.80 11.22
N GLN A 678 0.98 -11.03 11.44
CA GLN A 678 1.91 -10.03 11.96
C GLN A 678 2.90 -9.59 10.88
N GLU A 679 3.48 -8.43 11.11
CA GLU A 679 4.54 -7.85 10.30
C GLU A 679 5.55 -7.15 11.19
N VAL A 680 6.78 -7.04 10.71
CA VAL A 680 7.87 -6.38 11.40
C VAL A 680 8.26 -5.11 10.65
N ILE A 681 8.34 -3.99 11.37
CA ILE A 681 8.80 -2.71 10.83
C ILE A 681 10.14 -2.38 11.48
N ILE A 682 11.15 -2.17 10.66
CA ILE A 682 12.48 -1.74 11.06
C ILE A 682 12.67 -0.30 10.60
N ALA A 683 12.87 0.60 11.55
CA ALA A 683 13.18 2.00 11.30
C ALA A 683 14.61 2.30 11.73
N SER A 684 15.42 2.86 10.83
CA SER A 684 16.83 3.18 11.12
C SER A 684 16.97 4.07 12.37
N GLY A 685 17.82 3.64 13.32
CA GLY A 685 18.07 4.35 14.58
C GLY A 685 16.97 4.25 15.63
N SER A 686 16.02 3.34 15.48
CA SER A 686 14.90 3.15 16.40
C SER A 686 14.67 1.66 16.71
N PRO A 687 14.05 1.32 17.85
CA PRO A 687 13.66 -0.06 18.13
C PRO A 687 12.67 -0.58 17.08
N PRO A 688 12.83 -1.84 16.61
CA PRO A 688 11.89 -2.44 15.65
C PRO A 688 10.49 -2.57 16.24
N VAL A 689 9.48 -2.48 15.37
CA VAL A 689 8.05 -2.56 15.74
C VAL A 689 7.49 -3.89 15.28
N LEU A 690 6.90 -4.64 16.17
CA LEU A 690 6.04 -5.78 15.83
C LEU A 690 4.60 -5.30 15.79
N THR A 691 3.92 -5.46 14.67
CA THR A 691 2.57 -4.94 14.44
C THR A 691 1.70 -5.95 13.70
N ASP A 692 0.40 -5.73 13.70
CA ASP A 692 -0.55 -6.60 13.03
C ASP A 692 -0.87 -6.06 11.63
N LYS A 693 -1.09 -6.97 10.67
CA LYS A 693 -1.50 -6.63 9.31
C LYS A 693 -2.92 -6.04 9.32
N ILE A 694 -3.12 -5.02 8.52
CA ILE A 694 -4.45 -4.45 8.30
C ILE A 694 -5.19 -5.33 7.29
N LYS A 695 -6.47 -5.60 7.56
CA LYS A 695 -7.42 -6.20 6.61
C LYS A 695 -8.51 -5.17 6.35
N TYR A 696 -8.39 -4.40 5.24
CA TYR A 696 -9.32 -3.30 4.98
C TYR A 696 -10.78 -3.75 4.88
N TYR A 697 -11.02 -4.97 4.35
CA TYR A 697 -12.36 -5.54 4.19
C TYR A 697 -13.02 -6.00 5.51
N GLU A 698 -12.27 -6.07 6.61
CA GLU A 698 -12.80 -6.35 7.96
C GLU A 698 -13.07 -5.07 8.77
N ASN A 699 -12.80 -3.89 8.20
CA ASN A 699 -12.81 -2.63 8.94
C ASN A 699 -13.75 -1.60 8.31
N ASN A 700 -14.82 -1.24 9.03
CA ASN A 700 -15.83 -0.30 8.59
C ASN A 700 -15.25 1.06 8.14
N TYR A 701 -14.16 1.51 8.76
CA TYR A 701 -13.48 2.74 8.36
C TYR A 701 -13.01 2.73 6.89
N TYR A 702 -12.62 1.57 6.37
CA TYR A 702 -12.23 1.42 4.97
C TYR A 702 -13.41 1.02 4.09
N LEU A 703 -14.32 0.17 4.59
CA LEU A 703 -15.50 -0.27 3.83
C LEU A 703 -16.39 0.89 3.37
N GLU A 704 -16.59 1.89 4.23
CA GLU A 704 -17.35 3.11 3.91
C GLU A 704 -16.70 3.98 2.82
N LYS A 705 -15.44 3.71 2.48
CA LYS A 705 -14.66 4.44 1.47
C LYS A 705 -14.55 3.69 0.15
N LEU A 706 -15.07 2.49 0.07
CA LEU A 706 -15.10 1.76 -1.18
C LEU A 706 -16.14 2.39 -2.11
N ILE A 707 -15.64 3.02 -3.16
CA ILE A 707 -16.45 3.66 -4.20
C ILE A 707 -15.95 3.14 -5.53
N ASN A 708 -16.85 2.76 -6.41
CA ASN A 708 -16.51 2.24 -7.73
C ASN A 708 -15.60 3.21 -8.48
N ALA A 709 -14.62 2.67 -9.17
CA ALA A 709 -13.73 3.45 -10.00
C ALA A 709 -14.51 4.13 -11.15
N PRO A 710 -14.06 5.30 -11.62
CA PRO A 710 -14.60 5.89 -12.84
C PRO A 710 -14.40 4.91 -14.02
N ILE A 711 -15.37 4.84 -14.91
CA ILE A 711 -15.29 4.02 -16.13
C ILE A 711 -14.21 4.60 -17.05
N VAL A 712 -14.10 5.93 -17.11
CA VAL A 712 -13.13 6.65 -17.92
C VAL A 712 -12.19 7.44 -17.02
N SER A 713 -10.90 7.40 -17.35
CA SER A 713 -9.87 8.22 -16.72
C SER A 713 -10.19 9.70 -16.79
N ASP A 714 -9.88 10.47 -15.74
CA ASP A 714 -9.85 11.92 -15.83
C ASP A 714 -8.72 12.37 -16.77
N VAL A 715 -8.85 13.57 -17.30
CA VAL A 715 -7.82 14.27 -18.10
C VAL A 715 -7.57 15.65 -17.51
N ILE A 716 -6.35 16.13 -17.64
CA ILE A 716 -5.95 17.46 -17.22
C ILE A 716 -5.91 18.42 -18.41
N ARG A 717 -5.34 17.95 -19.51
CA ARG A 717 -5.21 18.71 -20.75
C ARG A 717 -6.40 18.39 -21.64
N THR A 718 -7.09 19.42 -22.08
CA THR A 718 -8.19 19.30 -23.04
C THR A 718 -7.85 20.13 -24.28
N ASP A 719 -7.19 19.52 -25.24
CA ASP A 719 -7.01 20.08 -26.56
C ASP A 719 -8.11 19.53 -27.49
N PRO A 720 -9.07 20.35 -27.93
CA PRO A 720 -10.18 19.88 -28.75
C PRO A 720 -9.74 19.25 -30.08
N VAL A 721 -8.63 19.73 -30.65
CA VAL A 721 -8.12 19.22 -31.94
C VAL A 721 -7.42 17.87 -31.76
N ARG A 722 -6.72 17.66 -30.64
CA ARG A 722 -5.92 16.46 -30.36
C ARG A 722 -6.71 15.35 -29.63
N ASN A 723 -7.81 15.70 -28.97
CA ASN A 723 -8.52 14.80 -28.07
C ASN A 723 -9.78 14.15 -28.64
N ALA A 724 -10.13 14.39 -29.91
CA ALA A 724 -11.26 13.75 -30.56
C ALA A 724 -11.06 12.21 -30.56
N ASN A 725 -11.71 11.53 -29.61
CA ASN A 725 -11.74 10.07 -29.52
C ASN A 725 -13.19 9.62 -29.33
N ALA A 726 -13.82 9.16 -30.41
CA ALA A 726 -15.22 8.74 -30.42
C ALA A 726 -15.53 7.63 -29.38
N LYS A 727 -14.59 6.72 -29.13
CA LYS A 727 -14.74 5.67 -28.09
C LYS A 727 -14.81 6.28 -26.69
N ARG A 728 -13.97 7.28 -26.42
CA ARG A 728 -13.95 7.99 -25.12
C ARG A 728 -15.24 8.78 -24.89
N GLU A 729 -15.73 9.47 -25.91
CA GLU A 729 -16.99 10.23 -25.84
C GLU A 729 -18.19 9.30 -25.60
N ALA A 730 -18.22 8.14 -26.27
CA ALA A 730 -19.24 7.12 -26.04
C ALA A 730 -19.21 6.55 -24.60
N LEU A 731 -18.03 6.38 -24.01
CA LEU A 731 -17.90 5.95 -22.62
C LEU A 731 -18.29 7.05 -21.62
N LEU A 732 -17.94 8.31 -21.88
CA LEU A 732 -18.35 9.45 -21.06
C LEU A 732 -19.88 9.62 -21.07
N SER A 733 -20.54 9.44 -22.21
CA SER A 733 -22.01 9.48 -22.29
C SER A 733 -22.67 8.33 -21.51
N LYS A 734 -22.10 7.11 -21.57
CA LYS A 734 -22.54 5.98 -20.73
C LYS A 734 -22.35 6.24 -19.23
N GLN A 735 -21.22 6.82 -18.83
CA GLN A 735 -20.94 7.16 -17.45
C GLN A 735 -21.93 8.23 -16.93
N ALA A 736 -22.25 9.25 -17.71
CA ALA A 736 -23.22 10.26 -17.37
C ALA A 736 -24.65 9.66 -17.20
N ALA A 737 -25.03 8.71 -18.05
CA ALA A 737 -26.31 7.99 -17.95
C ALA A 737 -26.37 7.09 -16.71
N GLN A 738 -25.28 6.43 -16.31
CA GLN A 738 -25.22 5.60 -15.10
C GLN A 738 -25.23 6.43 -13.80
N SER A 739 -24.56 7.57 -13.77
CA SER A 739 -24.55 8.46 -12.60
C SER A 739 -25.90 9.08 -12.31
N SER A 740 -26.81 9.13 -13.29
CA SER A 740 -28.19 9.57 -13.12
C SER A 740 -29.14 8.46 -12.64
N SER A 741 -28.72 7.18 -12.66
CA SER A 741 -29.53 6.02 -12.28
C SER A 741 -29.13 5.36 -10.96
N ASP A 742 -27.97 5.68 -10.39
CA ASP A 742 -27.46 5.01 -9.21
C ASP A 742 -27.73 5.77 -7.91
N THR A 743 -28.95 5.59 -7.39
CA THR A 743 -29.17 5.49 -5.96
C THR A 743 -28.74 4.07 -5.53
N PHE A 744 -27.51 3.93 -5.09
CA PHE A 744 -26.93 2.63 -4.72
C PHE A 744 -27.61 2.07 -3.46
N THR A 745 -28.38 1.02 -3.62
CA THR A 745 -28.69 0.04 -2.56
C THR A 745 -27.51 -0.93 -2.45
N TYR A 746 -26.79 -0.81 -1.36
CA TYR A 746 -25.73 -1.74 -0.98
C TYR A 746 -26.35 -3.10 -0.67
N ASP A 747 -26.21 -4.06 -1.54
CA ASP A 747 -26.68 -5.42 -1.31
C ASP A 747 -25.75 -6.14 -0.31
N ASN A 748 -26.31 -6.49 0.87
CA ASN A 748 -25.65 -7.09 2.01
C ASN A 748 -25.21 -8.56 1.78
N ASN A 749 -24.99 -8.99 0.55
CA ASN A 749 -24.75 -10.39 0.19
C ASN A 749 -23.26 -10.82 0.12
N ILE A 750 -22.31 -10.02 0.64
CA ILE A 750 -20.94 -10.50 0.87
C ILE A 750 -20.82 -10.96 2.34
N LYS A 751 -21.60 -12.00 2.68
CA LYS A 751 -21.36 -12.87 3.83
C LYS A 751 -21.38 -14.31 3.33
N LYS A 752 -20.25 -14.79 2.87
CA LYS A 752 -19.90 -16.21 2.92
C LYS A 752 -18.37 -16.34 2.90
#